data_6516e8d13813f8352e1fd5d2c2d13826
#
_entry.id   6516e8d13813f8352e1fd5d2c2d13826
#
_cell.length_a   1.000
_cell.length_b   1.000
_cell.length_c   1.000
_cell.angle_alpha   90.00
_cell.angle_beta   90.00
_cell.angle_gamma   90.00
#
_symmetry.space_group_name_H-M   'P 1'
#
loop_
_entity.id
_entity.type
_entity.pdbx_description
1 polymer ?
#
loop_
_entity_poly.entity_id
_entity_poly.type
_entity_poly.pdbx_seq_one_letter_code
_entity_poly.pdbx_strand_id
1 'polypeptide(L)'
;MTEINCKICNKRISFDPQNPNTFISRSESGNLMIGRLYTIRLGHQTDLGSSHINVVVIDENGEYRAHKDYYEEKISVKGAPDIWNKLQRFIPLELRLYLSLANEEEKSILSSLSEPFNKTPKEWYECLKELRHKSSNNQLVTFLAVKWGFIIGKGKELLSYKYEPSSWSYPIYLRLQARFAPSQELILIAKRIDFNTAPLIIQIEAAIAKAEVFLRLSAYDLLEELYDTCQKEWSDQTSIEVKTGLMLLQGYYGFRLYFLGKINEALEVIEPVFNFGQLLGNREIIMVVGNFYAAVNQSSGELEKALNIFEIVLKVSKDMGDERTNAVISSNMSVIESKQGLYDQALKRQQAILDLPIVNEEFFIRISLMSIIAETLFISERYDESEETCKKLLSEENIPTYYKLDILSTLKRIAGKTDSLELIDFVRSNLPNDPDFLESPVGHIFMHDLEAIEGELRSDWSKLIDNLKEEREIMFKNQSVEDANDIEIRLGEGYFKYFQETGNLEYLNHAYNHLDLAKTIAIENQSYLDLCRLVLLKGLLAAESKLPTQAKIYFEEALRTAKEYNLSGLEKEINEKIEMLNTGIIEKSVDSVLRRMFQRLTFRKSEDTKAKKKSVIYSMFIGTQDSAWEILLRNEKSGSLKDPIYLVGFHDLWNNIRKTMIQQQVNYFTVRRGAVLIENSAHFQLFALCDQLDYLTRLTIQNLLPELEDFSFRHIPEELEDKVLKLLNKNIGKFSKVE
;
A
#
# COMPACT_ATOMS: atom_id res chain seq x y z
N MET A 1 4.22 -15.02 40.44
CA MET A 1 3.44 -13.76 40.63
C MET A 1 4.17 -12.66 39.89
N THR A 2 3.47 -11.94 39.05
CA THR A 2 3.99 -10.77 38.32
C THR A 2 3.60 -9.50 39.08
N GLU A 3 4.51 -8.55 39.19
CA GLU A 3 4.28 -7.29 39.86
C GLU A 3 4.44 -6.13 38.89
N ILE A 4 3.52 -5.17 38.94
CA ILE A 4 3.54 -3.93 38.18
C ILE A 4 3.26 -2.75 39.09
N ASN A 5 3.74 -1.57 38.71
CA ASN A 5 3.35 -0.34 39.36
C ASN A 5 2.34 0.40 38.50
N CYS A 6 1.19 0.74 39.09
CA CYS A 6 0.22 1.61 38.42
C CYS A 6 0.84 2.96 38.10
N LYS A 7 0.88 3.34 36.81
CA LYS A 7 1.48 4.61 36.37
C LYS A 7 0.67 5.84 36.80
N ILE A 8 -0.57 5.64 37.26
CA ILE A 8 -1.46 6.71 37.66
C ILE A 8 -1.26 7.06 39.16
N CYS A 9 -1.25 6.04 40.04
CA CYS A 9 -1.15 6.24 41.49
C CYS A 9 0.09 5.62 42.13
N ASN A 10 0.98 5.05 41.34
CA ASN A 10 2.23 4.37 41.74
C ASN A 10 2.03 3.18 42.71
N LYS A 11 0.81 2.69 42.89
CA LYS A 11 0.52 1.54 43.76
C LYS A 11 1.07 0.27 43.12
N ARG A 12 1.73 -0.56 43.90
CA ARG A 12 2.22 -1.87 43.50
C ARG A 12 1.06 -2.87 43.42
N ILE A 13 0.90 -3.56 42.29
CA ILE A 13 -0.15 -4.53 42.04
C ILE A 13 0.53 -5.85 41.71
N SER A 14 0.16 -6.90 42.45
CA SER A 14 0.66 -8.25 42.22
C SER A 14 -0.47 -9.10 41.63
N PHE A 15 -0.20 -9.87 40.60
CA PHE A 15 -1.13 -10.81 40.02
C PHE A 15 -0.43 -12.10 39.60
N ASP A 16 -1.19 -13.19 39.52
CA ASP A 16 -0.72 -14.45 38.98
C ASP A 16 -1.40 -14.72 37.64
N PRO A 17 -0.65 -14.69 36.53
CA PRO A 17 -1.20 -14.94 35.19
C PRO A 17 -1.92 -16.30 35.03
N GLN A 18 -1.62 -17.25 35.90
CA GLN A 18 -2.22 -18.60 35.91
C GLN A 18 -3.48 -18.68 36.79
N ASN A 19 -3.68 -17.73 37.70
CA ASN A 19 -4.80 -17.73 38.65
C ASN A 19 -5.85 -16.71 38.26
N PRO A 20 -7.03 -17.14 37.72
CA PRO A 20 -8.07 -16.24 37.24
C PRO A 20 -8.70 -15.36 38.34
N ASN A 21 -8.49 -15.67 39.62
CA ASN A 21 -9.03 -14.90 40.73
C ASN A 21 -8.16 -13.64 41.02
N THR A 22 -7.01 -13.48 40.38
CA THR A 22 -6.10 -12.35 40.63
C THR A 22 -6.27 -11.22 39.60
N PHE A 23 -7.19 -11.36 38.63
CA PHE A 23 -7.47 -10.36 37.62
C PHE A 23 -8.94 -10.34 37.20
N ILE A 24 -9.40 -9.22 36.61
CA ILE A 24 -10.80 -9.03 36.19
C ILE A 24 -11.12 -9.87 34.97
N SER A 25 -10.24 -9.88 33.96
CA SER A 25 -10.42 -10.65 32.73
C SER A 25 -9.10 -10.96 32.04
N ARG A 26 -9.08 -12.05 31.28
CA ARG A 26 -8.00 -12.44 30.39
C ARG A 26 -8.56 -12.69 29.01
N SER A 27 -7.98 -12.10 28.00
CA SER A 27 -8.34 -12.34 26.60
C SER A 27 -7.07 -12.57 25.76
N GLU A 28 -7.14 -13.44 24.76
CA GLU A 28 -6.08 -13.60 23.78
C GLU A 28 -6.07 -12.35 22.89
N SER A 29 -4.91 -11.70 22.78
CA SER A 29 -4.77 -10.39 22.11
C SER A 29 -3.96 -10.44 20.82
N GLY A 30 -3.45 -11.59 20.43
CA GLY A 30 -2.74 -11.78 19.17
C GLY A 30 -1.62 -12.82 19.25
N ASN A 31 -1.05 -13.13 18.10
CA ASN A 31 0.16 -13.92 17.97
C ASN A 31 1.30 -13.00 17.50
N LEU A 32 2.41 -13.00 18.22
CA LEU A 32 3.68 -12.49 17.71
C LEU A 32 4.53 -13.67 17.23
N MET A 33 5.61 -13.38 16.47
CA MET A 33 6.61 -14.39 16.06
C MET A 33 7.17 -15.22 17.24
N ILE A 34 6.95 -14.79 18.48
CA ILE A 34 7.44 -15.40 19.73
C ILE A 34 6.33 -16.05 20.56
N GLY A 35 5.12 -16.29 20.00
CA GLY A 35 4.03 -16.99 20.70
C GLY A 35 2.78 -16.13 20.93
N ARG A 36 1.79 -16.70 21.66
CA ARG A 36 0.52 -16.05 21.92
C ARG A 36 0.64 -14.95 22.96
N LEU A 37 -0.03 -13.84 22.72
CA LEU A 37 -0.17 -12.75 23.68
C LEU A 37 -1.54 -12.78 24.32
N TYR A 38 -1.56 -12.45 25.61
CA TYR A 38 -2.78 -12.33 26.40
C TYR A 38 -2.87 -10.95 27.04
N THR A 39 -4.04 -10.35 26.97
CA THR A 39 -4.37 -9.13 27.69
C THR A 39 -5.05 -9.47 29.00
N ILE A 40 -4.49 -9.01 30.09
CA ILE A 40 -5.03 -9.17 31.45
C ILE A 40 -5.49 -7.81 31.97
N ARG A 41 -6.69 -7.73 32.54
CA ARG A 41 -7.22 -6.54 33.19
C ARG A 41 -7.16 -6.70 34.69
N LEU A 42 -6.43 -5.79 35.33
CA LEU A 42 -6.23 -5.74 36.78
C LEU A 42 -6.93 -4.50 37.35
N GLY A 43 -7.85 -4.70 38.26
CA GLY A 43 -8.48 -3.60 38.98
C GLY A 43 -7.86 -3.40 40.35
N HIS A 44 -7.66 -2.15 40.76
CA HIS A 44 -7.30 -1.83 42.13
C HIS A 44 -7.95 -0.49 42.57
N GLN A 45 -8.12 -0.32 43.87
CA GLN A 45 -8.56 0.93 44.45
C GLN A 45 -7.37 1.70 45.02
N THR A 46 -7.38 3.00 44.86
CA THR A 46 -6.45 3.89 45.53
C THR A 46 -6.88 4.15 46.96
N ASP A 47 -5.97 4.65 47.80
CA ASP A 47 -6.28 5.03 49.16
C ASP A 47 -7.29 6.20 49.26
N LEU A 48 -7.48 6.92 48.13
CA LEU A 48 -8.51 7.95 47.98
C LEU A 48 -9.83 7.46 47.41
N GLY A 49 -10.01 6.12 47.27
CA GLY A 49 -11.23 5.47 46.83
C GLY A 49 -11.54 5.56 45.34
N SER A 50 -10.61 6.02 44.47
CA SER A 50 -10.74 5.91 43.03
C SER A 50 -10.29 4.52 42.56
N SER A 51 -11.04 3.95 41.60
CA SER A 51 -10.70 2.66 40.99
C SER A 51 -9.88 2.87 39.71
N HIS A 52 -8.79 2.13 39.60
CA HIS A 52 -7.96 2.10 38.40
C HIS A 52 -8.02 0.71 37.77
N ILE A 53 -8.02 0.68 36.45
CA ILE A 53 -7.83 -0.55 35.67
C ILE A 53 -6.48 -0.46 34.98
N ASN A 54 -5.62 -1.45 35.24
CA ASN A 54 -4.37 -1.65 34.52
C ASN A 54 -4.57 -2.75 33.50
N VAL A 55 -4.21 -2.48 32.28
CA VAL A 55 -4.26 -3.47 31.20
C VAL A 55 -2.83 -3.92 30.91
N VAL A 56 -2.56 -5.18 31.18
CA VAL A 56 -1.24 -5.79 31.08
C VAL A 56 -1.25 -6.77 29.92
N VAL A 57 -0.25 -6.71 29.08
CA VAL A 57 -0.01 -7.70 28.04
C VAL A 57 1.09 -8.65 28.51
N ILE A 58 0.80 -9.94 28.48
CA ILE A 58 1.73 -11.02 28.80
C ILE A 58 1.83 -11.98 27.62
N ASP A 59 2.91 -12.73 27.53
CA ASP A 59 3.04 -13.85 26.61
C ASP A 59 2.44 -15.16 27.18
N GLU A 60 2.55 -16.24 26.43
CA GLU A 60 2.05 -17.55 26.81
C GLU A 60 2.73 -18.12 28.07
N ASN A 61 3.93 -17.71 28.37
CA ASN A 61 4.69 -18.09 29.57
C ASN A 61 4.34 -17.21 30.79
N GLY A 62 3.46 -16.21 30.60
CA GLY A 62 3.09 -15.28 31.67
C GLY A 62 4.08 -14.14 31.87
N GLU A 63 5.07 -13.97 30.98
CA GLU A 63 6.02 -12.86 31.08
C GLU A 63 5.39 -11.55 30.62
N TYR A 64 5.68 -10.48 31.37
CA TYR A 64 5.24 -9.13 31.11
C TYR A 64 5.82 -8.60 29.80
N ARG A 65 4.98 -8.02 28.96
CA ARG A 65 5.38 -7.41 27.68
C ARG A 65 5.06 -5.92 27.59
N ALA A 66 3.90 -5.50 28.09
CA ALA A 66 3.52 -4.09 28.15
C ALA A 66 2.39 -3.85 29.16
N HIS A 67 2.20 -2.61 29.62
CA HIS A 67 0.96 -2.25 30.31
C HIS A 67 0.53 -0.81 30.03
N LYS A 68 -0.79 -0.58 30.16
CA LYS A 68 -1.43 0.74 30.15
C LYS A 68 -2.40 0.83 31.33
N ASP A 69 -2.49 2.01 31.90
CA ASP A 69 -3.34 2.29 33.03
C ASP A 69 -4.52 3.17 32.59
N TYR A 70 -5.71 2.86 33.10
CA TYR A 70 -6.95 3.58 32.82
C TYR A 70 -7.60 4.02 34.13
N TYR A 71 -8.21 5.22 34.12
CA TYR A 71 -9.07 5.66 35.21
C TYR A 71 -10.44 5.02 35.05
N GLU A 72 -10.94 4.36 36.13
CA GLU A 72 -12.38 4.21 36.32
C GLU A 72 -12.86 5.39 37.19
N GLU A 73 -13.83 6.14 36.69
CA GLU A 73 -14.49 7.17 37.50
C GLU A 73 -15.17 6.56 38.73
N LYS A 74 -15.18 7.30 39.83
CA LYS A 74 -15.78 6.90 41.12
C LYS A 74 -17.20 6.42 40.90
N ILE A 75 -17.43 5.13 41.11
CA ILE A 75 -18.78 4.61 41.38
C ILE A 75 -19.04 4.81 42.87
N SER A 76 -19.76 5.85 43.23
CA SER A 76 -20.22 5.99 44.60
C SER A 76 -21.31 4.94 44.89
N VAL A 77 -20.93 3.91 45.66
CA VAL A 77 -21.87 2.90 46.12
C VAL A 77 -22.56 3.43 47.38
N LYS A 78 -23.57 4.32 47.24
CA LYS A 78 -24.57 4.60 48.28
C LYS A 78 -25.92 4.73 47.60
N GLY A 79 -26.76 3.72 47.78
CA GLY A 79 -28.13 3.68 47.26
C GLY A 79 -28.37 2.55 46.27
N ALA A 80 -29.60 2.21 45.99
CA ALA A 80 -29.98 1.30 44.89
C ALA A 80 -29.24 1.76 43.63
N PRO A 81 -28.59 0.85 42.87
CA PRO A 81 -27.80 1.26 41.73
C PRO A 81 -28.68 2.07 40.78
N ASP A 82 -28.38 3.36 40.67
CA ASP A 82 -29.04 4.27 39.77
C ASP A 82 -29.04 3.62 38.35
N ILE A 83 -30.22 3.62 37.75
CA ILE A 83 -30.46 3.02 36.44
C ILE A 83 -29.47 3.61 35.43
N TRP A 84 -29.11 4.89 35.57
CA TRP A 84 -28.13 5.56 34.78
C TRP A 84 -26.73 4.93 34.87
N ASN A 85 -26.28 4.63 36.10
CA ASN A 85 -24.96 3.97 36.29
C ASN A 85 -24.95 2.53 35.77
N LYS A 86 -26.10 1.85 35.74
CA LYS A 86 -26.22 0.54 35.09
C LYS A 86 -26.17 0.68 33.57
N LEU A 87 -26.89 1.64 32.99
CA LEU A 87 -26.87 1.89 31.54
C LEU A 87 -25.45 2.15 31.03
N GLN A 88 -24.69 2.97 31.73
CA GLN A 88 -23.29 3.26 31.34
C GLN A 88 -22.40 2.03 31.19
N ARG A 89 -22.72 0.93 31.88
CA ARG A 89 -21.96 -0.32 31.78
C ARG A 89 -22.36 -1.19 30.59
N PHE A 90 -23.60 -1.09 30.15
CA PHE A 90 -24.15 -1.97 29.12
C PHE A 90 -24.28 -1.32 27.74
N ILE A 91 -24.35 0.00 27.71
CA ILE A 91 -24.37 0.72 26.43
C ILE A 91 -23.04 0.47 25.66
N PRO A 92 -23.07 0.30 24.35
CA PRO A 92 -21.86 0.15 23.54
C PRO A 92 -20.81 1.23 23.83
N LEU A 93 -19.55 0.83 23.88
CA LEU A 93 -18.43 1.75 24.20
C LEU A 93 -18.45 2.98 23.31
N GLU A 94 -18.70 2.80 22.02
CA GLU A 94 -18.74 3.86 21.02
C GLU A 94 -19.79 4.93 21.32
N LEU A 95 -20.88 4.57 21.99
CA LEU A 95 -21.92 5.50 22.44
C LEU A 95 -21.63 6.04 23.84
N ARG A 96 -20.98 5.24 24.67
CA ARG A 96 -20.63 5.61 26.05
C ARG A 96 -19.79 6.87 26.11
N LEU A 97 -18.93 7.07 25.13
CA LEU A 97 -18.06 8.25 24.99
C LEU A 97 -18.85 9.58 24.98
N TYR A 98 -20.12 9.56 24.59
CA TYR A 98 -20.96 10.76 24.49
C TYR A 98 -21.93 10.94 25.67
N LEU A 99 -22.02 9.97 26.60
CA LEU A 99 -22.96 10.04 27.69
C LEU A 99 -22.63 11.13 28.74
N SER A 100 -21.39 11.60 28.75
CA SER A 100 -20.96 12.77 29.54
C SER A 100 -21.67 14.06 29.13
N LEU A 101 -22.24 14.10 27.92
CA LEU A 101 -23.00 15.25 27.42
C LEU A 101 -24.44 15.30 27.92
N ALA A 102 -24.94 14.20 28.50
CA ALA A 102 -26.35 14.06 28.93
C ALA A 102 -26.68 14.97 30.11
N ASN A 103 -27.67 15.84 29.96
CA ASN A 103 -28.31 16.55 31.04
C ASN A 103 -29.28 15.63 31.80
N GLU A 104 -29.91 16.09 32.88
CA GLU A 104 -30.79 15.26 33.72
C GLU A 104 -32.03 14.73 32.99
N GLU A 105 -32.58 15.51 32.05
CA GLU A 105 -33.70 15.07 31.21
C GLU A 105 -33.26 13.96 30.26
N GLU A 106 -32.12 14.13 29.61
CA GLU A 106 -31.54 13.15 28.70
C GLU A 106 -31.13 11.86 29.41
N LYS A 107 -30.59 11.96 30.63
CA LYS A 107 -30.31 10.80 31.47
C LYS A 107 -31.59 10.02 31.80
N SER A 108 -32.72 10.72 32.08
CA SER A 108 -34.02 10.11 32.33
C SER A 108 -34.52 9.39 31.06
N ILE A 109 -34.46 10.05 29.91
CA ILE A 109 -34.86 9.48 28.61
C ILE A 109 -34.04 8.23 28.29
N LEU A 110 -32.72 8.35 28.36
CA LEU A 110 -31.78 7.26 28.02
C LEU A 110 -31.85 6.09 29.02
N SER A 111 -32.19 6.36 30.28
CA SER A 111 -32.37 5.32 31.29
C SER A 111 -33.51 4.32 30.96
N SER A 112 -34.45 4.71 30.09
CA SER A 112 -35.47 3.80 29.56
C SER A 112 -34.91 2.67 28.68
N LEU A 113 -33.67 2.83 28.18
CA LEU A 113 -32.96 1.79 27.39
C LEU A 113 -32.35 0.68 28.23
N SER A 114 -32.44 0.76 29.56
CA SER A 114 -31.70 -0.12 30.47
C SER A 114 -32.17 -1.58 30.46
N GLU A 115 -33.36 -1.89 29.94
CA GLU A 115 -33.88 -3.26 29.92
C GLU A 115 -34.31 -3.69 28.51
N PRO A 116 -33.99 -4.93 28.08
CA PRO A 116 -32.99 -5.85 28.66
C PRO A 116 -31.56 -5.37 28.46
N PHE A 117 -30.67 -5.68 29.39
CA PHE A 117 -29.25 -5.20 29.31
C PHE A 117 -28.41 -5.84 28.18
N ASN A 118 -28.72 -7.07 27.79
CA ASN A 118 -27.99 -7.79 26.76
C ASN A 118 -28.65 -7.62 25.38
N LYS A 119 -28.55 -6.41 24.84
CA LYS A 119 -29.05 -6.13 23.49
C LYS A 119 -27.96 -6.43 22.45
N THR A 120 -28.36 -7.01 21.33
CA THR A 120 -27.54 -7.09 20.12
C THR A 120 -27.34 -5.69 19.53
N PRO A 121 -26.34 -5.50 18.66
CA PRO A 121 -26.14 -4.22 17.95
C PRO A 121 -27.40 -3.72 17.24
N LYS A 122 -28.14 -4.62 16.60
CA LYS A 122 -29.42 -4.31 15.92
C LYS A 122 -30.50 -3.87 16.91
N GLU A 123 -30.65 -4.57 18.02
CA GLU A 123 -31.64 -4.21 19.05
C GLU A 123 -31.33 -2.85 19.70
N TRP A 124 -30.03 -2.55 19.92
CA TRP A 124 -29.60 -1.21 20.33
C TRP A 124 -30.03 -0.14 19.33
N TYR A 125 -29.86 -0.40 18.02
CA TYR A 125 -30.28 0.54 17.00
C TYR A 125 -31.78 0.78 16.99
N GLU A 126 -32.58 -0.27 17.02
CA GLU A 126 -34.07 -0.14 17.03
C GLU A 126 -34.58 0.63 18.27
N CYS A 127 -34.00 0.35 19.44
CA CYS A 127 -34.32 1.10 20.64
C CYS A 127 -33.96 2.58 20.55
N LEU A 128 -32.77 2.92 20.05
CA LEU A 128 -32.34 4.31 19.87
C LEU A 128 -33.18 5.03 18.80
N LYS A 129 -33.54 4.33 17.74
CA LYS A 129 -34.43 4.82 16.68
C LYS A 129 -35.81 5.15 17.19
N GLU A 130 -36.38 4.26 18.03
CA GLU A 130 -37.65 4.50 18.67
C GLU A 130 -37.60 5.70 19.62
N LEU A 131 -36.54 5.81 20.44
CA LEU A 131 -36.33 6.97 21.30
C LEU A 131 -36.20 8.27 20.51
N ARG A 132 -35.48 8.26 19.41
CA ARG A 132 -35.36 9.42 18.50
C ARG A 132 -36.76 9.84 18.00
N HIS A 133 -37.64 8.90 17.62
CA HIS A 133 -38.97 9.26 17.17
C HIS A 133 -39.81 9.88 18.29
N LYS A 134 -39.67 9.42 19.53
CA LYS A 134 -40.37 9.97 20.70
C LYS A 134 -39.80 11.32 21.16
N SER A 135 -38.50 11.58 20.88
CA SER A 135 -37.78 12.74 21.37
C SER A 135 -37.04 13.43 20.19
N SER A 136 -37.76 13.72 19.10
CA SER A 136 -37.21 14.20 17.83
C SER A 136 -36.40 15.50 17.93
N ASN A 137 -36.70 16.33 18.94
CA ASN A 137 -35.99 17.61 19.17
C ASN A 137 -34.76 17.48 20.06
N ASN A 138 -34.50 16.26 20.62
CA ASN A 138 -33.36 16.06 21.50
C ASN A 138 -32.10 15.77 20.64
N GLN A 139 -31.10 16.65 20.71
CA GLN A 139 -29.90 16.56 19.90
C GLN A 139 -29.04 15.32 20.25
N LEU A 140 -28.86 15.04 21.56
CA LEU A 140 -28.04 13.91 22.00
C LEU A 140 -28.65 12.57 21.60
N VAL A 141 -29.96 12.38 21.86
CA VAL A 141 -30.65 11.14 21.48
C VAL A 141 -30.62 10.90 19.99
N THR A 142 -30.86 11.96 19.21
CA THR A 142 -30.78 11.92 17.74
C THR A 142 -29.36 11.57 17.28
N PHE A 143 -28.35 12.21 17.87
CA PHE A 143 -26.95 11.94 17.55
C PHE A 143 -26.58 10.47 17.86
N LEU A 144 -26.92 9.95 19.05
CA LEU A 144 -26.60 8.57 19.43
C LEU A 144 -27.26 7.56 18.50
N ALA A 145 -28.52 7.79 18.10
CA ALA A 145 -29.22 6.92 17.15
C ALA A 145 -28.55 6.91 15.77
N VAL A 146 -28.18 8.09 15.27
CA VAL A 146 -27.50 8.25 13.97
C VAL A 146 -26.08 7.67 14.01
N LYS A 147 -25.32 7.96 15.07
CA LYS A 147 -23.95 7.44 15.26
C LYS A 147 -23.95 5.91 15.32
N TRP A 148 -24.85 5.32 16.08
CA TRP A 148 -24.92 3.86 16.17
C TRP A 148 -25.35 3.22 14.86
N GLY A 149 -26.38 3.79 14.20
CA GLY A 149 -26.80 3.32 12.88
C GLY A 149 -25.70 3.39 11.84
N PHE A 150 -24.86 4.44 11.89
CA PHE A 150 -23.68 4.57 11.03
C PHE A 150 -22.66 3.44 11.29
N ILE A 151 -22.36 3.15 12.57
CA ILE A 151 -21.38 2.12 12.96
C ILE A 151 -21.84 0.72 12.55
N ILE A 152 -23.14 0.42 12.62
CA ILE A 152 -23.70 -0.90 12.24
C ILE A 152 -24.12 -0.99 10.77
N GLY A 153 -23.67 -0.06 9.92
CA GLY A 153 -23.87 -0.14 8.47
C GLY A 153 -25.26 0.28 7.96
N LYS A 154 -26.10 1.01 8.75
CA LYS A 154 -27.42 1.51 8.32
C LYS A 154 -27.36 2.80 7.50
N GLY A 155 -26.26 3.02 6.78
CA GLY A 155 -25.99 4.28 6.08
C GLY A 155 -27.07 4.69 5.10
N LYS A 156 -27.61 3.76 4.33
CA LYS A 156 -28.67 4.02 3.33
C LYS A 156 -29.97 4.51 3.97
N GLU A 157 -30.36 3.88 5.07
CA GLU A 157 -31.53 4.32 5.87
C GLU A 157 -31.28 5.71 6.45
N LEU A 158 -30.10 5.94 7.01
CA LEU A 158 -29.73 7.23 7.59
C LEU A 158 -29.72 8.37 6.57
N LEU A 159 -29.33 8.13 5.32
CA LEU A 159 -29.38 9.14 4.25
C LEU A 159 -30.78 9.67 3.97
N SER A 160 -31.83 8.90 4.27
CA SER A 160 -33.22 9.33 4.11
C SER A 160 -33.68 10.33 5.17
N TYR A 161 -32.88 10.53 6.24
CA TYR A 161 -33.21 11.47 7.30
C TYR A 161 -32.89 12.91 6.91
N LYS A 162 -33.66 13.85 7.45
CA LYS A 162 -33.36 15.27 7.28
C LYS A 162 -32.38 15.71 8.37
N TYR A 163 -31.31 16.40 7.96
CA TYR A 163 -30.26 16.89 8.86
C TYR A 163 -30.15 18.42 8.75
N GLU A 164 -30.20 19.09 9.88
CA GLU A 164 -29.90 20.53 9.93
C GLU A 164 -28.39 20.72 10.09
N PRO A 165 -27.75 21.69 9.39
CA PRO A 165 -26.30 21.90 9.43
C PRO A 165 -25.73 22.17 10.84
N SER A 166 -26.54 22.69 11.78
CA SER A 166 -26.16 22.95 13.17
C SER A 166 -26.37 21.76 14.09
N SER A 167 -27.00 20.67 13.62
CA SER A 167 -27.27 19.50 14.46
C SER A 167 -26.01 18.69 14.72
N TRP A 168 -25.87 18.11 15.90
CA TRP A 168 -24.74 17.23 16.25
C TRP A 168 -24.61 16.01 15.34
N SER A 169 -25.68 15.61 14.66
CA SER A 169 -25.70 14.49 13.72
C SER A 169 -25.20 14.88 12.32
N TYR A 170 -25.05 16.17 12.03
CA TYR A 170 -24.63 16.65 10.70
C TYR A 170 -23.22 16.16 10.29
N PRO A 171 -22.22 16.09 11.17
CA PRO A 171 -20.93 15.48 10.84
C PRO A 171 -21.06 14.05 10.30
N ILE A 172 -21.93 13.23 10.90
CA ILE A 172 -22.15 11.85 10.44
C ILE A 172 -22.85 11.83 9.07
N TYR A 173 -23.79 12.75 8.83
CA TYR A 173 -24.41 12.92 7.52
C TYR A 173 -23.37 13.25 6.45
N LEU A 174 -22.37 14.10 6.71
CA LEU A 174 -21.30 14.37 5.78
C LEU A 174 -20.44 13.12 5.48
N ARG A 175 -20.16 12.31 6.48
CA ARG A 175 -19.48 11.02 6.30
C ARG A 175 -20.30 10.10 5.41
N LEU A 176 -21.61 10.05 5.57
CA LEU A 176 -22.52 9.28 4.71
C LEU A 176 -22.52 9.81 3.28
N GLN A 177 -22.60 11.13 3.08
CA GLN A 177 -22.53 11.74 1.75
C GLN A 177 -21.20 11.40 1.06
N ALA A 178 -20.09 11.49 1.77
CA ALA A 178 -18.78 11.13 1.22
C ALA A 178 -18.67 9.65 0.82
N ARG A 179 -19.44 8.76 1.46
CA ARG A 179 -19.45 7.31 1.16
C ARG A 179 -20.39 6.94 0.01
N PHE A 180 -21.56 7.55 -0.05
CA PHE A 180 -22.64 7.11 -0.94
C PHE A 180 -22.91 8.05 -2.11
N ALA A 181 -22.56 9.32 -2.00
CA ALA A 181 -22.79 10.36 -3.01
C ALA A 181 -21.63 11.38 -3.02
N PRO A 182 -20.38 10.95 -3.26
CA PRO A 182 -19.24 11.86 -3.26
C PRO A 182 -19.39 12.91 -4.36
N SER A 183 -19.17 14.19 -4.00
CA SER A 183 -19.13 15.31 -4.94
C SER A 183 -18.10 16.34 -4.47
N GLN A 184 -17.52 17.10 -5.40
CA GLN A 184 -16.56 18.17 -5.07
C GLN A 184 -17.16 19.27 -4.18
N GLU A 185 -18.47 19.49 -4.25
CA GLU A 185 -19.17 20.45 -3.38
C GLU A 185 -19.04 20.08 -1.89
N LEU A 186 -18.90 18.79 -1.56
CA LEU A 186 -18.73 18.36 -0.17
C LEU A 186 -17.47 18.94 0.47
N ILE A 187 -16.41 19.22 -0.29
CA ILE A 187 -15.21 19.89 0.22
C ILE A 187 -15.57 21.30 0.71
N LEU A 188 -16.36 22.05 -0.08
CA LEU A 188 -16.79 23.39 0.29
C LEU A 188 -17.70 23.37 1.51
N ILE A 189 -18.62 22.40 1.59
CA ILE A 189 -19.49 22.20 2.75
C ILE A 189 -18.63 21.86 3.98
N ALA A 190 -17.72 20.90 3.87
CA ALA A 190 -16.84 20.50 4.96
C ALA A 190 -15.97 21.65 5.49
N LYS A 191 -15.48 22.54 4.62
CA LYS A 191 -14.76 23.76 5.02
C LYS A 191 -15.64 24.74 5.80
N ARG A 192 -16.91 24.87 5.45
CA ARG A 192 -17.83 25.88 6.02
C ARG A 192 -18.51 25.43 7.31
N ILE A 193 -18.60 24.12 7.59
CA ILE A 193 -19.22 23.70 8.84
C ILE A 193 -18.39 24.17 10.03
N ASP A 194 -19.10 24.76 11.00
CA ASP A 194 -18.52 25.29 12.23
C ASP A 194 -19.23 24.67 13.45
N PHE A 195 -18.47 24.01 14.30
CA PHE A 195 -18.91 23.40 15.56
C PHE A 195 -18.15 23.97 16.77
N ASN A 196 -17.48 25.12 16.66
CA ASN A 196 -16.66 25.72 17.71
C ASN A 196 -17.42 25.98 19.01
N THR A 197 -18.75 26.16 18.94
CA THR A 197 -19.61 26.33 20.11
C THR A 197 -20.19 25.02 20.67
N ALA A 198 -19.97 23.91 19.99
CA ALA A 198 -20.42 22.60 20.43
C ALA A 198 -19.48 22.01 21.48
N PRO A 199 -19.91 20.99 22.26
CA PRO A 199 -19.01 20.23 23.13
C PRO A 199 -17.79 19.69 22.36
N LEU A 200 -16.62 19.64 23.00
CA LEU A 200 -15.35 19.27 22.36
C LEU A 200 -15.43 17.93 21.60
N ILE A 201 -16.11 16.93 22.15
CA ILE A 201 -16.24 15.62 21.49
C ILE A 201 -17.06 15.71 20.17
N ILE A 202 -18.00 16.67 20.06
CA ILE A 202 -18.73 16.93 18.81
C ILE A 202 -17.87 17.71 17.81
N GLN A 203 -17.01 18.62 18.30
CA GLN A 203 -16.00 19.27 17.46
C GLN A 203 -15.06 18.24 16.83
N ILE A 204 -14.64 17.24 17.59
CA ILE A 204 -13.81 16.14 17.12
C ILE A 204 -14.56 15.28 16.07
N GLU A 205 -15.86 14.98 16.29
CA GLU A 205 -16.67 14.29 15.27
C GLU A 205 -16.76 15.09 13.97
N ALA A 206 -16.87 16.42 14.07
CA ALA A 206 -16.84 17.30 12.90
C ALA A 206 -15.47 17.26 12.19
N ALA A 207 -14.37 17.23 12.94
CA ALA A 207 -13.01 17.07 12.38
C ALA A 207 -12.85 15.69 11.68
N ILE A 208 -13.35 14.61 12.29
CA ILE A 208 -13.35 13.27 11.68
C ILE A 208 -14.16 13.26 10.38
N ALA A 209 -15.32 13.93 10.37
CA ALA A 209 -16.14 14.03 9.16
C ALA A 209 -15.43 14.80 8.04
N LYS A 210 -14.79 15.94 8.36
CA LYS A 210 -13.95 16.70 7.42
C LYS A 210 -12.81 15.81 6.88
N ALA A 211 -12.12 15.08 7.75
CA ALA A 211 -11.03 14.18 7.38
C ALA A 211 -11.49 13.09 6.40
N GLU A 212 -12.65 12.46 6.65
CA GLU A 212 -13.20 11.45 5.73
C GLU A 212 -13.60 12.06 4.37
N VAL A 213 -14.20 13.25 4.35
CA VAL A 213 -14.52 13.98 3.11
C VAL A 213 -13.24 14.30 2.33
N PHE A 214 -12.24 14.90 2.98
CA PHE A 214 -11.00 15.30 2.31
C PHE A 214 -10.23 14.10 1.76
N LEU A 215 -10.16 13.01 2.53
CA LEU A 215 -9.53 11.77 2.09
C LEU A 215 -10.20 11.21 0.84
N ARG A 216 -11.54 11.04 0.86
CA ARG A 216 -12.31 10.42 -0.23
C ARG A 216 -12.33 11.23 -1.51
N LEU A 217 -12.17 12.55 -1.39
CA LEU A 217 -12.13 13.48 -2.52
C LEU A 217 -10.70 13.92 -2.86
N SER A 218 -9.69 13.19 -2.35
CA SER A 218 -8.27 13.41 -2.63
C SER A 218 -7.75 14.82 -2.27
N ALA A 219 -8.43 15.50 -1.36
CA ALA A 219 -8.01 16.82 -0.86
C ALA A 219 -6.97 16.68 0.27
N TYR A 220 -5.84 16.06 -0.05
CA TYR A 220 -4.83 15.61 0.91
C TYR A 220 -4.15 16.73 1.69
N ASP A 221 -3.94 17.91 1.08
CA ASP A 221 -3.35 19.06 1.75
C ASP A 221 -4.27 19.61 2.84
N LEU A 222 -5.61 19.62 2.57
CA LEU A 222 -6.59 20.02 3.56
C LEU A 222 -6.71 19.04 4.73
N LEU A 223 -6.48 17.76 4.48
CA LEU A 223 -6.46 16.76 5.54
C LEU A 223 -5.23 16.94 6.45
N GLU A 224 -4.06 17.25 5.88
CA GLU A 224 -2.84 17.54 6.64
C GLU A 224 -3.02 18.77 7.52
N GLU A 225 -3.46 19.88 6.95
CA GLU A 225 -3.73 21.13 7.68
C GLU A 225 -4.73 20.92 8.83
N LEU A 226 -5.80 20.15 8.58
CA LEU A 226 -6.78 19.79 9.59
C LEU A 226 -6.13 18.96 10.72
N TYR A 227 -5.34 17.95 10.37
CA TYR A 227 -4.70 17.08 11.35
C TYR A 227 -3.73 17.86 12.24
N ASP A 228 -2.87 18.70 11.64
CA ASP A 228 -1.91 19.52 12.37
C ASP A 228 -2.61 20.51 13.31
N THR A 229 -3.69 21.14 12.86
CA THR A 229 -4.50 22.02 13.68
C THR A 229 -5.09 21.30 14.88
N CYS A 230 -5.72 20.14 14.65
CA CYS A 230 -6.33 19.35 15.73
C CYS A 230 -5.27 18.82 16.73
N GLN A 231 -4.11 18.40 16.25
CA GLN A 231 -3.01 17.97 17.12
C GLN A 231 -2.53 19.12 18.00
N LYS A 232 -2.33 20.30 17.43
CA LYS A 232 -1.88 21.49 18.18
C LYS A 232 -2.89 21.94 19.24
N GLU A 233 -4.18 21.88 18.93
CA GLU A 233 -5.23 22.36 19.82
C GLU A 233 -5.62 21.36 20.91
N TRP A 234 -5.57 20.04 20.61
CA TRP A 234 -6.19 19.04 21.46
C TRP A 234 -5.24 17.95 22.01
N SER A 235 -3.94 17.96 21.66
CA SER A 235 -2.98 16.94 22.11
C SER A 235 -2.83 16.85 23.63
N ASP A 236 -3.01 17.96 24.33
CA ASP A 236 -2.88 18.03 25.81
C ASP A 236 -4.13 17.48 26.54
N GLN A 237 -5.19 17.18 25.81
CA GLN A 237 -6.41 16.62 26.40
C GLN A 237 -6.19 15.16 26.81
N THR A 238 -6.52 14.85 28.07
CA THR A 238 -6.26 13.53 28.65
C THR A 238 -7.49 12.62 28.69
N SER A 239 -8.69 13.13 28.40
CA SER A 239 -9.90 12.32 28.45
C SER A 239 -9.88 11.20 27.41
N ILE A 240 -10.44 10.06 27.73
CA ILE A 240 -10.46 8.89 26.82
C ILE A 240 -11.31 9.16 25.58
N GLU A 241 -12.33 9.98 25.72
CA GLU A 241 -13.25 10.39 24.64
C GLU A 241 -12.48 11.18 23.57
N VAL A 242 -11.74 12.20 23.99
CA VAL A 242 -10.93 13.03 23.12
C VAL A 242 -9.82 12.21 22.47
N LYS A 243 -9.10 11.40 23.26
CA LYS A 243 -8.06 10.50 22.74
C LYS A 243 -8.59 9.53 21.69
N THR A 244 -9.78 8.97 21.90
CA THR A 244 -10.40 8.04 20.95
C THR A 244 -10.66 8.73 19.61
N GLY A 245 -11.21 9.93 19.64
CA GLY A 245 -11.46 10.72 18.45
C GLY A 245 -10.18 11.14 17.72
N LEU A 246 -9.17 11.60 18.48
CA LEU A 246 -7.84 11.94 17.92
C LEU A 246 -7.16 10.73 17.29
N MET A 247 -7.27 9.53 17.89
CA MET A 247 -6.76 8.30 17.30
C MET A 247 -7.45 7.98 15.97
N LEU A 248 -8.76 8.16 15.87
CA LEU A 248 -9.46 7.95 14.60
C LEU A 248 -9.03 8.96 13.54
N LEU A 249 -8.86 10.23 13.92
CA LEU A 249 -8.33 11.28 13.04
C LEU A 249 -6.89 10.96 12.58
N GLN A 250 -6.03 10.48 13.50
CA GLN A 250 -4.70 9.99 13.17
C GLN A 250 -4.74 8.82 12.18
N GLY A 251 -5.73 7.93 12.29
CA GLY A 251 -5.97 6.88 11.31
C GLY A 251 -6.21 7.45 9.91
N TYR A 252 -7.07 8.45 9.77
CA TYR A 252 -7.32 9.13 8.48
C TYR A 252 -6.06 9.81 7.93
N TYR A 253 -5.23 10.40 8.78
CA TYR A 253 -3.93 10.93 8.37
C TYR A 253 -2.98 9.84 7.86
N GLY A 254 -2.94 8.70 8.52
CA GLY A 254 -2.18 7.53 8.05
C GLY A 254 -2.67 7.03 6.68
N PHE A 255 -3.99 7.08 6.40
CA PHE A 255 -4.54 6.73 5.08
C PHE A 255 -4.10 7.72 4.00
N ARG A 256 -4.04 9.02 4.33
CA ARG A 256 -3.47 10.03 3.43
C ARG A 256 -2.03 9.65 3.04
N LEU A 257 -1.19 9.29 4.03
CA LEU A 257 0.18 8.86 3.77
C LEU A 257 0.24 7.65 2.83
N TYR A 258 -0.66 6.69 3.03
CA TYR A 258 -0.80 5.52 2.16
C TYR A 258 -1.12 5.92 0.71
N PHE A 259 -2.14 6.78 0.51
CA PHE A 259 -2.51 7.24 -0.84
C PHE A 259 -1.46 8.13 -1.51
N LEU A 260 -0.56 8.72 -0.74
CA LEU A 260 0.63 9.43 -1.25
C LEU A 260 1.84 8.49 -1.50
N GLY A 261 1.64 7.17 -1.38
CA GLY A 261 2.69 6.19 -1.58
C GLY A 261 3.71 6.07 -0.42
N LYS A 262 3.49 6.75 0.71
CA LYS A 262 4.38 6.76 1.87
C LYS A 262 4.08 5.58 2.82
N ILE A 263 4.27 4.36 2.32
CA ILE A 263 3.83 3.12 2.99
C ILE A 263 4.42 2.96 4.40
N ASN A 264 5.72 3.17 4.57
CA ASN A 264 6.38 2.99 5.88
C ASN A 264 5.89 4.03 6.89
N GLU A 265 5.78 5.31 6.49
CA GLU A 265 5.23 6.38 7.34
C GLU A 265 3.76 6.07 7.70
N ALA A 266 2.98 5.55 6.74
CA ALA A 266 1.60 5.13 7.00
C ALA A 266 1.53 4.00 8.04
N LEU A 267 2.39 2.98 7.96
CA LEU A 267 2.45 1.88 8.94
C LEU A 267 2.79 2.39 10.33
N GLU A 268 3.80 3.26 10.46
CA GLU A 268 4.19 3.86 11.75
C GLU A 268 3.04 4.63 12.41
N VAL A 269 2.17 5.25 11.62
CA VAL A 269 1.03 6.03 12.09
C VAL A 269 -0.20 5.16 12.38
N ILE A 270 -0.52 4.18 11.52
CA ILE A 270 -1.76 3.40 11.56
C ILE A 270 -1.69 2.27 12.61
N GLU A 271 -0.56 1.57 12.72
CA GLU A 271 -0.41 0.43 13.63
C GLU A 271 -0.71 0.78 15.09
N PRO A 272 -0.19 1.88 15.67
CA PRO A 272 -0.56 2.29 17.03
C PRO A 272 -2.05 2.57 17.20
N VAL A 273 -2.72 3.12 16.16
CA VAL A 273 -4.16 3.42 16.20
C VAL A 273 -4.98 2.14 16.21
N PHE A 274 -4.64 1.19 15.35
CA PHE A 274 -5.33 -0.11 15.31
C PHE A 274 -5.16 -0.87 16.64
N ASN A 275 -3.95 -0.92 17.17
CA ASN A 275 -3.66 -1.52 18.47
C ASN A 275 -4.43 -0.85 19.61
N PHE A 276 -4.56 0.49 19.58
CA PHE A 276 -5.40 1.21 20.52
C PHE A 276 -6.88 0.83 20.40
N GLY A 277 -7.42 0.74 19.18
CA GLY A 277 -8.78 0.29 18.93
C GLY A 277 -9.04 -1.12 19.46
N GLN A 278 -8.12 -2.07 19.25
CA GLN A 278 -8.20 -3.41 19.80
C GLN A 278 -8.15 -3.44 21.33
N LEU A 279 -7.26 -2.66 21.92
CA LEU A 279 -7.06 -2.57 23.35
C LEU A 279 -8.33 -2.06 24.06
N LEU A 280 -8.98 -1.05 23.50
CA LEU A 280 -10.24 -0.51 24.01
C LEU A 280 -11.45 -1.40 23.68
N GLY A 281 -11.36 -2.25 22.65
CA GLY A 281 -12.50 -2.92 22.05
C GLY A 281 -13.41 -1.94 21.29
N ASN A 282 -12.85 -0.84 20.77
CA ASN A 282 -13.60 0.13 19.96
C ASN A 282 -13.78 -0.40 18.54
N ARG A 283 -15.02 -0.80 18.22
CA ARG A 283 -15.35 -1.47 16.96
C ARG A 283 -15.29 -0.53 15.76
N GLU A 284 -15.60 0.75 15.94
CA GLU A 284 -15.46 1.75 14.85
C GLU A 284 -14.00 1.88 14.40
N ILE A 285 -13.07 2.03 15.36
CA ILE A 285 -11.63 2.09 15.03
C ILE A 285 -11.16 0.77 14.40
N ILE A 286 -11.54 -0.38 14.98
CA ILE A 286 -11.13 -1.68 14.42
C ILE A 286 -11.62 -1.85 12.98
N MET A 287 -12.89 -1.51 12.69
CA MET A 287 -13.45 -1.67 11.34
C MET A 287 -12.85 -0.67 10.35
N VAL A 288 -12.80 0.62 10.70
CA VAL A 288 -12.33 1.66 9.79
C VAL A 288 -10.82 1.58 9.61
N VAL A 289 -10.06 1.62 10.70
CA VAL A 289 -8.60 1.66 10.64
C VAL A 289 -8.02 0.30 10.28
N GLY A 290 -8.61 -0.79 10.76
CA GLY A 290 -8.15 -2.16 10.46
C GLY A 290 -8.24 -2.51 8.98
N ASN A 291 -9.31 -2.07 8.26
CA ASN A 291 -9.40 -2.27 6.83
C ASN A 291 -8.22 -1.64 6.09
N PHE A 292 -7.88 -0.39 6.40
CA PHE A 292 -6.74 0.29 5.78
C PHE A 292 -5.39 -0.25 6.26
N TYR A 293 -5.27 -0.61 7.55
CA TYR A 293 -4.05 -1.22 8.06
C TYR A 293 -3.74 -2.55 7.35
N ALA A 294 -4.76 -3.35 7.09
CA ALA A 294 -4.59 -4.55 6.27
C ALA A 294 -4.21 -4.21 4.82
N ALA A 295 -4.85 -3.21 4.20
CA ALA A 295 -4.51 -2.78 2.85
C ALA A 295 -3.07 -2.26 2.76
N VAL A 296 -2.60 -1.47 3.75
CA VAL A 296 -1.20 -1.00 3.80
C VAL A 296 -0.23 -2.17 3.98
N ASN A 297 -0.54 -3.17 4.84
CA ASN A 297 0.29 -4.38 4.96
C ASN A 297 0.25 -5.23 3.68
N GLN A 298 -0.90 -5.32 3.00
CA GLN A 298 -0.98 -5.96 1.69
C GLN A 298 -0.07 -5.26 0.68
N SER A 299 -0.06 -3.90 0.68
CA SER A 299 0.80 -3.09 -0.20
C SER A 299 2.28 -3.14 0.18
N SER A 300 2.63 -3.49 1.41
CA SER A 300 4.02 -3.74 1.82
C SER A 300 4.50 -5.18 1.60
N GLY A 301 3.64 -6.05 1.01
CA GLY A 301 3.95 -7.47 0.78
C GLY A 301 3.76 -8.38 2.02
N GLU A 302 3.27 -7.83 3.13
CA GLU A 302 3.02 -8.59 4.37
C GLU A 302 1.64 -9.29 4.32
N LEU A 303 1.44 -10.17 3.32
CA LEU A 303 0.14 -10.76 3.00
C LEU A 303 -0.48 -11.54 4.16
N GLU A 304 0.30 -12.30 4.92
CA GLU A 304 -0.20 -13.04 6.10
C GLU A 304 -0.68 -12.09 7.20
N LYS A 305 0.08 -11.02 7.46
CA LYS A 305 -0.31 -9.98 8.43
C LYS A 305 -1.59 -9.28 7.99
N ALA A 306 -1.71 -8.96 6.70
CA ALA A 306 -2.91 -8.37 6.11
C ALA A 306 -4.14 -9.28 6.29
N LEU A 307 -4.02 -10.59 5.98
CA LEU A 307 -5.10 -11.55 6.17
C LEU A 307 -5.54 -11.63 7.65
N ASN A 308 -4.60 -11.74 8.58
CA ASN A 308 -4.91 -11.78 10.01
C ASN A 308 -5.68 -10.53 10.47
N ILE A 309 -5.31 -9.35 9.97
CA ILE A 309 -6.01 -8.10 10.29
C ILE A 309 -7.41 -8.10 9.67
N PHE A 310 -7.55 -8.51 8.41
CA PHE A 310 -8.87 -8.64 7.76
C PHE A 310 -9.78 -9.61 8.49
N GLU A 311 -9.27 -10.74 9.00
CA GLU A 311 -10.06 -11.69 9.80
C GLU A 311 -10.58 -11.06 11.08
N ILE A 312 -9.76 -10.25 11.77
CA ILE A 312 -10.20 -9.50 12.96
C ILE A 312 -11.32 -8.52 12.59
N VAL A 313 -11.15 -7.74 11.52
CA VAL A 313 -12.16 -6.78 11.05
C VAL A 313 -13.44 -7.49 10.63
N LEU A 314 -13.33 -8.60 9.88
CA LEU A 314 -14.45 -9.41 9.42
C LEU A 314 -15.25 -9.98 10.60
N LYS A 315 -14.57 -10.44 11.63
CA LYS A 315 -15.24 -10.93 12.85
C LYS A 315 -16.03 -9.82 13.53
N VAL A 316 -15.39 -8.65 13.72
CA VAL A 316 -16.05 -7.50 14.37
C VAL A 316 -17.25 -7.03 13.54
N SER A 317 -17.13 -6.92 12.23
CA SER A 317 -18.22 -6.47 11.35
C SER A 317 -19.39 -7.47 11.31
N LYS A 318 -19.11 -8.78 11.36
CA LYS A 318 -20.15 -9.82 11.51
C LYS A 318 -20.88 -9.70 12.85
N ASP A 319 -20.15 -9.52 13.95
CA ASP A 319 -20.73 -9.33 15.28
C ASP A 319 -21.59 -8.05 15.34
N MET A 320 -21.25 -7.04 14.54
CA MET A 320 -22.02 -5.79 14.41
C MET A 320 -23.20 -5.90 13.43
N GLY A 321 -23.25 -6.92 12.60
CA GLY A 321 -24.25 -7.05 11.54
C GLY A 321 -24.04 -6.06 10.39
N ASP A 322 -22.81 -5.55 10.20
CA ASP A 322 -22.46 -4.66 9.09
C ASP A 322 -22.13 -5.47 7.83
N GLU A 323 -23.19 -5.79 7.07
CA GLU A 323 -23.07 -6.57 5.83
C GLU A 323 -22.21 -5.87 4.77
N ARG A 324 -22.23 -4.53 4.76
CA ARG A 324 -21.43 -3.74 3.83
C ARG A 324 -19.93 -3.92 4.07
N THR A 325 -19.49 -3.72 5.31
CA THR A 325 -18.08 -3.93 5.68
C THR A 325 -17.69 -5.39 5.47
N ASN A 326 -18.57 -6.35 5.77
CA ASN A 326 -18.33 -7.77 5.49
C ASN A 326 -18.05 -8.03 4.00
N ALA A 327 -18.83 -7.45 3.09
CA ALA A 327 -18.62 -7.60 1.66
C ALA A 327 -17.27 -7.01 1.23
N VAL A 328 -16.95 -5.78 1.67
CA VAL A 328 -15.70 -5.09 1.33
C VAL A 328 -14.47 -5.87 1.83
N ILE A 329 -14.48 -6.29 3.10
CA ILE A 329 -13.35 -7.05 3.68
C ILE A 329 -13.18 -8.41 3.00
N SER A 330 -14.27 -9.13 2.77
CA SER A 330 -14.21 -10.41 2.06
C SER A 330 -13.69 -10.26 0.63
N SER A 331 -14.03 -9.16 -0.05
CA SER A 331 -13.50 -8.82 -1.37
C SER A 331 -11.98 -8.57 -1.30
N ASN A 332 -11.50 -7.78 -0.34
CA ASN A 332 -10.06 -7.53 -0.16
C ASN A 332 -9.29 -8.83 0.16
N MET A 333 -9.86 -9.73 0.98
CA MET A 333 -9.26 -11.04 1.24
C MET A 333 -9.15 -11.88 -0.05
N SER A 334 -10.14 -11.82 -0.94
CA SER A 334 -10.08 -12.55 -2.21
C SER A 334 -8.98 -12.04 -3.14
N VAL A 335 -8.64 -10.75 -3.07
CA VAL A 335 -7.48 -10.20 -3.79
C VAL A 335 -6.17 -10.83 -3.31
N ILE A 336 -6.02 -11.00 -1.99
CA ILE A 336 -4.83 -11.67 -1.44
C ILE A 336 -4.78 -13.16 -1.86
N GLU A 337 -5.92 -13.86 -1.83
CA GLU A 337 -6.02 -15.25 -2.31
C GLU A 337 -5.60 -15.36 -3.78
N SER A 338 -6.02 -14.41 -4.63
CA SER A 338 -5.60 -14.35 -6.03
C SER A 338 -4.10 -14.13 -6.17
N LYS A 339 -3.53 -13.20 -5.38
CA LYS A 339 -2.08 -12.93 -5.35
C LYS A 339 -1.26 -14.16 -4.90
N GLN A 340 -1.81 -14.99 -4.04
CA GLN A 340 -1.20 -16.26 -3.60
C GLN A 340 -1.38 -17.40 -4.61
N GLY A 341 -2.06 -17.18 -5.75
CA GLY A 341 -2.34 -18.22 -6.73
C GLY A 341 -3.52 -19.12 -6.40
N LEU A 342 -4.29 -18.82 -5.36
CA LEU A 342 -5.47 -19.58 -4.92
C LEU A 342 -6.74 -19.11 -5.68
N TYR A 343 -6.67 -19.12 -7.02
CA TYR A 343 -7.68 -18.50 -7.89
C TYR A 343 -9.08 -19.07 -7.71
N ASP A 344 -9.24 -20.39 -7.62
CA ASP A 344 -10.55 -21.02 -7.43
C ASP A 344 -11.18 -20.65 -6.09
N GLN A 345 -10.36 -20.52 -5.04
CA GLN A 345 -10.81 -20.07 -3.73
C GLN A 345 -11.26 -18.60 -3.78
N ALA A 346 -10.46 -17.73 -4.42
CA ALA A 346 -10.79 -16.33 -4.61
C ALA A 346 -12.10 -16.15 -5.39
N LEU A 347 -12.25 -16.82 -6.53
CA LEU A 347 -13.46 -16.77 -7.36
C LEU A 347 -14.70 -17.29 -6.61
N LYS A 348 -14.57 -18.38 -5.85
CA LYS A 348 -15.66 -18.90 -5.00
C LYS A 348 -16.08 -17.89 -3.94
N ARG A 349 -15.12 -17.23 -3.28
CA ARG A 349 -15.39 -16.17 -2.30
C ARG A 349 -16.07 -14.98 -2.96
N GLN A 350 -15.56 -14.53 -4.10
CA GLN A 350 -16.10 -13.40 -4.86
C GLN A 350 -17.54 -13.67 -5.31
N GLN A 351 -17.83 -14.86 -5.79
CA GLN A 351 -19.20 -15.25 -6.16
C GLN A 351 -20.13 -15.26 -4.95
N ALA A 352 -19.69 -15.78 -3.81
CA ALA A 352 -20.48 -15.78 -2.59
C ALA A 352 -20.78 -14.34 -2.09
N ILE A 353 -19.89 -13.37 -2.36
CA ILE A 353 -20.11 -11.96 -2.04
C ILE A 353 -21.12 -11.35 -3.04
N LEU A 354 -21.03 -11.67 -4.34
CA LEU A 354 -21.99 -11.19 -5.34
C LEU A 354 -23.43 -11.59 -5.01
N ASP A 355 -23.63 -12.75 -4.40
CA ASP A 355 -24.95 -13.25 -4.01
C ASP A 355 -25.55 -12.54 -2.80
N LEU A 356 -24.79 -11.67 -2.11
CA LEU A 356 -25.29 -10.91 -0.98
C LEU A 356 -26.25 -9.80 -1.44
N PRO A 357 -27.42 -9.63 -0.80
CA PRO A 357 -28.41 -8.61 -1.17
C PRO A 357 -27.81 -7.19 -1.20
N ILE A 358 -26.94 -6.86 -0.21
CA ILE A 358 -26.30 -5.54 -0.12
C ILE A 358 -25.45 -5.19 -1.34
N VAL A 359 -24.80 -6.17 -1.97
CA VAL A 359 -23.96 -5.95 -3.16
C VAL A 359 -24.84 -5.61 -4.37
N ASN A 360 -25.99 -6.26 -4.49
CA ASN A 360 -26.97 -5.96 -5.54
C ASN A 360 -27.61 -4.58 -5.36
N GLU A 361 -27.73 -4.10 -4.12
CA GLU A 361 -28.29 -2.80 -3.81
C GLU A 361 -27.28 -1.65 -3.91
N GLU A 362 -25.98 -1.93 -3.72
CA GLU A 362 -24.91 -0.92 -3.72
C GLU A 362 -24.09 -1.01 -5.00
N PHE A 363 -24.39 -0.13 -5.95
CA PHE A 363 -23.76 -0.07 -7.26
C PHE A 363 -22.23 -0.08 -7.20
N PHE A 364 -21.61 0.75 -6.35
CA PHE A 364 -20.15 0.86 -6.26
C PHE A 364 -19.48 -0.41 -5.73
N ILE A 365 -20.09 -1.10 -4.75
CA ILE A 365 -19.54 -2.37 -4.25
C ILE A 365 -19.62 -3.43 -5.35
N ARG A 366 -20.74 -3.49 -6.07
CA ARG A 366 -20.92 -4.43 -7.18
C ARG A 366 -19.91 -4.22 -8.29
N ILE A 367 -19.73 -2.97 -8.75
CA ILE A 367 -18.74 -2.63 -9.79
C ILE A 367 -17.32 -2.99 -9.33
N SER A 368 -16.93 -2.58 -8.13
CA SER A 368 -15.60 -2.91 -7.58
C SER A 368 -15.38 -4.42 -7.51
N LEU A 369 -16.35 -5.17 -7.00
CA LEU A 369 -16.23 -6.63 -6.89
C LEU A 369 -16.15 -7.31 -8.27
N MET A 370 -16.96 -6.89 -9.22
CA MET A 370 -16.92 -7.45 -10.58
C MET A 370 -15.61 -7.10 -11.30
N SER A 371 -15.03 -5.91 -11.06
CA SER A 371 -13.69 -5.55 -11.55
C SER A 371 -12.62 -6.48 -10.97
N ILE A 372 -12.69 -6.77 -9.66
CA ILE A 372 -11.79 -7.73 -9.00
C ILE A 372 -11.97 -9.15 -9.58
N ILE A 373 -13.20 -9.57 -9.87
CA ILE A 373 -13.47 -10.87 -10.53
C ILE A 373 -12.81 -10.92 -11.90
N ALA A 374 -13.01 -9.88 -12.73
CA ALA A 374 -12.40 -9.81 -14.05
C ALA A 374 -10.87 -9.91 -13.98
N GLU A 375 -10.24 -9.20 -13.03
CA GLU A 375 -8.81 -9.28 -12.78
C GLU A 375 -8.38 -10.69 -12.31
N THR A 376 -9.13 -11.32 -11.41
CA THR A 376 -8.84 -12.69 -10.95
C THR A 376 -8.93 -13.69 -12.09
N LEU A 377 -9.95 -13.57 -12.97
CA LEU A 377 -10.10 -14.37 -14.17
C LEU A 377 -8.93 -14.17 -15.14
N PHE A 378 -8.52 -12.91 -15.35
CA PHE A 378 -7.36 -12.59 -16.18
C PHE A 378 -6.06 -13.24 -15.65
N ILE A 379 -5.76 -13.09 -14.35
CA ILE A 379 -4.55 -13.66 -13.74
C ILE A 379 -4.57 -15.20 -13.77
N SER A 380 -5.76 -15.81 -13.71
CA SER A 380 -5.96 -17.26 -13.83
C SER A 380 -5.98 -17.76 -15.28
N GLU A 381 -5.64 -16.92 -16.25
CA GLU A 381 -5.60 -17.22 -17.70
C GLU A 381 -6.98 -17.58 -18.31
N ARG A 382 -8.08 -17.22 -17.63
CA ARG A 382 -9.47 -17.38 -18.12
C ARG A 382 -9.89 -16.15 -18.89
N TYR A 383 -9.21 -15.86 -20.00
CA TYR A 383 -9.31 -14.59 -20.73
C TYR A 383 -10.72 -14.34 -21.30
N ASP A 384 -11.38 -15.35 -21.87
CA ASP A 384 -12.73 -15.20 -22.45
C ASP A 384 -13.75 -14.76 -21.38
N GLU A 385 -13.71 -15.37 -20.20
CA GLU A 385 -14.62 -15.04 -19.10
C GLU A 385 -14.29 -13.66 -18.49
N SER A 386 -13.02 -13.31 -18.43
CA SER A 386 -12.58 -11.98 -18.00
C SER A 386 -13.07 -10.90 -18.96
N GLU A 387 -12.92 -11.13 -20.28
CA GLU A 387 -13.40 -10.23 -21.34
C GLU A 387 -14.92 -10.03 -21.27
N GLU A 388 -15.69 -11.12 -21.14
CA GLU A 388 -17.15 -11.07 -21.02
C GLU A 388 -17.55 -10.25 -19.78
N THR A 389 -16.88 -10.48 -18.64
CA THR A 389 -17.13 -9.74 -17.39
C THR A 389 -16.83 -8.26 -17.54
N CYS A 390 -15.72 -7.89 -18.18
CA CYS A 390 -15.35 -6.51 -18.44
C CYS A 390 -16.37 -5.82 -19.40
N LYS A 391 -16.77 -6.48 -20.49
CA LYS A 391 -17.75 -5.94 -21.44
C LYS A 391 -19.13 -5.75 -20.79
N LYS A 392 -19.54 -6.70 -19.94
CA LYS A 392 -20.77 -6.57 -19.14
C LYS A 392 -20.71 -5.38 -18.21
N LEU A 393 -19.58 -5.18 -17.52
CA LEU A 393 -19.38 -4.00 -16.67
C LEU A 393 -19.49 -2.71 -17.47
N LEU A 394 -18.81 -2.60 -18.63
CA LEU A 394 -18.85 -1.39 -19.45
C LEU A 394 -20.23 -1.07 -20.02
N SER A 395 -21.16 -2.05 -20.05
CA SER A 395 -22.56 -1.83 -20.45
C SER A 395 -23.43 -1.22 -19.35
N GLU A 396 -22.95 -1.16 -18.11
CA GLU A 396 -23.66 -0.50 -17.00
C GLU A 396 -23.64 1.03 -17.18
N GLU A 397 -24.75 1.69 -16.84
CA GLU A 397 -24.85 3.14 -16.91
C GLU A 397 -24.13 3.81 -15.72
N ASN A 398 -23.56 5.00 -15.95
CA ASN A 398 -22.95 5.86 -14.91
C ASN A 398 -21.75 5.25 -14.15
N ILE A 399 -20.94 4.42 -14.81
CA ILE A 399 -19.67 3.95 -14.23
C ILE A 399 -18.73 5.15 -14.06
N PRO A 400 -18.18 5.39 -12.85
CA PRO A 400 -17.17 6.42 -12.66
C PRO A 400 -15.94 6.19 -13.53
N THR A 401 -15.34 7.28 -14.00
CA THR A 401 -14.21 7.25 -14.94
C THR A 401 -13.08 6.35 -14.47
N TYR A 402 -12.72 6.39 -13.19
CA TYR A 402 -11.63 5.57 -12.67
C TYR A 402 -11.91 4.06 -12.74
N TYR A 403 -13.12 3.60 -12.44
CA TYR A 403 -13.50 2.18 -12.63
C TYR A 403 -13.52 1.80 -14.11
N LYS A 404 -14.01 2.71 -14.95
CA LYS A 404 -14.00 2.50 -16.40
C LYS A 404 -12.59 2.28 -16.92
N LEU A 405 -11.63 3.06 -16.43
CA LEU A 405 -10.21 2.93 -16.78
C LEU A 405 -9.60 1.62 -16.28
N ASP A 406 -9.93 1.19 -15.07
CA ASP A 406 -9.46 -0.09 -14.52
C ASP A 406 -9.97 -1.29 -15.38
N ILE A 407 -11.25 -1.27 -15.75
CA ILE A 407 -11.85 -2.27 -16.63
C ILE A 407 -11.19 -2.25 -18.03
N LEU A 408 -11.00 -1.07 -18.62
CA LEU A 408 -10.33 -0.92 -19.91
C LEU A 408 -8.88 -1.35 -19.86
N SER A 409 -8.19 -1.13 -18.74
CA SER A 409 -6.83 -1.63 -18.51
C SER A 409 -6.79 -3.17 -18.50
N THR A 410 -7.76 -3.82 -17.88
CA THR A 410 -7.88 -5.29 -17.92
C THR A 410 -8.12 -5.79 -19.35
N LEU A 411 -9.04 -5.16 -20.11
CA LEU A 411 -9.30 -5.50 -21.51
C LEU A 411 -8.08 -5.30 -22.41
N LYS A 412 -7.36 -4.21 -22.24
CA LYS A 412 -6.10 -3.93 -22.95
C LYS A 412 -5.08 -5.05 -22.72
N ARG A 413 -4.93 -5.50 -21.47
CA ARG A 413 -4.03 -6.60 -21.10
C ARG A 413 -4.51 -7.94 -21.69
N ILE A 414 -5.82 -8.20 -21.73
CA ILE A 414 -6.39 -9.37 -22.41
C ILE A 414 -6.05 -9.32 -23.90
N ALA A 415 -6.21 -8.17 -24.56
CA ALA A 415 -5.87 -8.00 -25.97
C ALA A 415 -4.43 -8.41 -26.27
N GLY A 416 -3.47 -7.99 -25.44
CA GLY A 416 -2.06 -8.40 -25.56
C GLY A 416 -1.82 -9.90 -25.33
N LYS A 417 -2.67 -10.58 -24.52
CA LYS A 417 -2.56 -12.03 -24.27
C LYS A 417 -3.24 -12.90 -25.33
N THR A 418 -4.29 -12.38 -25.94
CA THR A 418 -5.11 -13.10 -26.94
C THR A 418 -4.80 -12.71 -28.38
N ASP A 419 -3.79 -11.86 -28.59
CA ASP A 419 -3.40 -11.30 -29.90
C ASP A 419 -4.59 -10.61 -30.64
N SER A 420 -5.49 -9.93 -29.89
CA SER A 420 -6.74 -9.38 -30.42
C SER A 420 -6.68 -7.89 -30.72
N LEU A 421 -6.51 -7.54 -31.99
CA LEU A 421 -6.61 -6.14 -32.45
C LEU A 421 -8.03 -5.59 -32.35
N GLU A 422 -9.06 -6.44 -32.51
CA GLU A 422 -10.46 -6.05 -32.35
C GLU A 422 -10.74 -5.55 -30.93
N LEU A 423 -10.10 -6.16 -29.93
CA LEU A 423 -10.24 -5.74 -28.55
C LEU A 423 -9.52 -4.42 -28.27
N ILE A 424 -8.39 -4.14 -28.94
CA ILE A 424 -7.72 -2.82 -28.90
C ILE A 424 -8.65 -1.73 -29.44
N ASP A 425 -9.31 -1.98 -30.59
CA ASP A 425 -10.25 -1.03 -31.17
C ASP A 425 -11.47 -0.83 -30.27
N PHE A 426 -11.95 -1.89 -29.62
CA PHE A 426 -13.01 -1.80 -28.61
C PHE A 426 -12.58 -0.94 -27.40
N VAL A 427 -11.38 -1.15 -26.86
CA VAL A 427 -10.84 -0.34 -25.75
C VAL A 427 -10.79 1.13 -26.18
N ARG A 428 -10.21 1.42 -27.36
CA ARG A 428 -10.07 2.78 -27.90
C ARG A 428 -11.44 3.48 -28.05
N SER A 429 -12.45 2.78 -28.53
CA SER A 429 -13.80 3.33 -28.74
C SER A 429 -14.57 3.60 -27.43
N ASN A 430 -14.15 2.95 -26.34
CA ASN A 430 -14.75 3.11 -25.01
C ASN A 430 -13.98 4.03 -24.06
N LEU A 431 -12.90 4.69 -24.51
CA LEU A 431 -12.19 5.64 -23.69
C LEU A 431 -13.09 6.79 -23.23
N PRO A 432 -12.88 7.35 -22.05
CA PRO A 432 -13.56 8.56 -21.61
C PRO A 432 -13.24 9.74 -22.54
N ASN A 433 -14.29 10.43 -23.03
CA ASN A 433 -14.15 11.69 -23.78
C ASN A 433 -14.04 12.90 -22.83
N ASP A 434 -13.29 12.74 -21.76
CA ASP A 434 -13.08 13.78 -20.75
C ASP A 434 -11.73 14.47 -21.05
N PRO A 435 -11.73 15.79 -21.38
CA PRO A 435 -10.50 16.52 -21.63
C PRO A 435 -9.51 16.45 -20.45
N ASP A 436 -10.02 16.52 -19.21
CA ASP A 436 -9.17 16.47 -18.01
C ASP A 436 -8.46 15.11 -17.90
N PHE A 437 -9.11 14.01 -18.32
CA PHE A 437 -8.47 12.71 -18.40
C PHE A 437 -7.43 12.66 -19.53
N LEU A 438 -7.79 13.09 -20.74
CA LEU A 438 -6.91 12.99 -21.91
C LEU A 438 -5.62 13.82 -21.75
N GLU A 439 -5.68 14.94 -21.03
CA GLU A 439 -4.53 15.81 -20.76
C GLU A 439 -3.77 15.39 -19.47
N SER A 440 -4.30 14.48 -18.69
CA SER A 440 -3.67 14.00 -17.46
C SER A 440 -2.48 13.05 -17.74
N PRO A 441 -1.48 12.99 -16.83
CA PRO A 441 -0.41 11.98 -16.91
C PRO A 441 -0.95 10.55 -17.01
N VAL A 442 -2.03 10.24 -16.30
CA VAL A 442 -2.68 8.91 -16.31
C VAL A 442 -3.27 8.60 -17.68
N GLY A 443 -3.92 9.59 -18.31
CA GLY A 443 -4.45 9.45 -19.67
C GLY A 443 -3.34 9.21 -20.69
N HIS A 444 -2.26 9.99 -20.63
CA HIS A 444 -1.11 9.82 -21.51
C HIS A 444 -0.47 8.44 -21.34
N ILE A 445 -0.22 7.99 -20.10
CA ILE A 445 0.30 6.65 -19.82
C ILE A 445 -0.60 5.58 -20.43
N PHE A 446 -1.92 5.67 -20.20
CA PHE A 446 -2.87 4.72 -20.76
C PHE A 446 -2.82 4.64 -22.28
N MET A 447 -2.75 5.81 -22.95
CA MET A 447 -2.70 5.89 -24.41
C MET A 447 -1.40 5.33 -24.96
N HIS A 448 -0.24 5.68 -24.40
CA HIS A 448 1.05 5.15 -24.83
C HIS A 448 1.12 3.63 -24.66
N ASP A 449 0.64 3.10 -23.53
CA ASP A 449 0.59 1.66 -23.32
C ASP A 449 -0.35 0.95 -24.32
N LEU A 450 -1.52 1.55 -24.63
CA LEU A 450 -2.42 1.02 -25.66
C LEU A 450 -1.76 0.97 -27.04
N GLU A 451 -1.07 2.04 -27.44
CA GLU A 451 -0.32 2.12 -28.72
C GLU A 451 0.88 1.16 -28.74
N ALA A 452 1.53 0.95 -27.59
CA ALA A 452 2.62 -0.02 -27.44
C ALA A 452 2.10 -1.46 -27.66
N ILE A 453 0.97 -1.83 -27.06
CA ILE A 453 0.35 -3.16 -27.27
C ILE A 453 -0.09 -3.33 -28.73
N GLU A 454 -0.66 -2.30 -29.35
CA GLU A 454 -0.98 -2.37 -30.78
C GLU A 454 0.28 -2.58 -31.63
N GLY A 455 1.39 -1.88 -31.31
CA GLY A 455 2.69 -2.08 -31.96
C GLY A 455 3.18 -3.53 -31.83
N GLU A 456 3.09 -4.10 -30.64
CA GLU A 456 3.43 -5.50 -30.38
C GLU A 456 2.62 -6.46 -31.24
N LEU A 457 1.28 -6.30 -31.27
CA LEU A 457 0.35 -7.14 -32.04
C LEU A 457 0.58 -7.05 -33.54
N ARG A 458 1.02 -5.90 -34.04
CA ARG A 458 1.36 -5.68 -35.45
C ARG A 458 2.80 -6.03 -35.80
N SER A 459 3.62 -6.47 -34.82
CA SER A 459 5.06 -6.65 -34.94
C SER A 459 5.80 -5.38 -35.37
N ASP A 460 5.26 -4.21 -35.03
CA ASP A 460 5.91 -2.90 -35.20
C ASP A 460 6.71 -2.57 -33.94
N TRP A 461 7.92 -3.12 -33.87
CA TRP A 461 8.79 -3.01 -32.70
C TRP A 461 9.28 -1.59 -32.46
N SER A 462 9.39 -0.76 -33.50
CA SER A 462 9.71 0.66 -33.35
C SER A 462 8.59 1.40 -32.61
N LYS A 463 7.33 1.19 -33.05
CA LYS A 463 6.16 1.78 -32.40
C LYS A 463 6.03 1.33 -30.94
N LEU A 464 6.26 0.05 -30.65
CA LEU A 464 6.28 -0.48 -29.27
C LEU A 464 7.34 0.26 -28.42
N ILE A 465 8.58 0.29 -28.88
CA ILE A 465 9.71 0.88 -28.15
C ILE A 465 9.49 2.37 -27.89
N ASP A 466 9.07 3.12 -28.91
CA ASP A 466 8.90 4.57 -28.79
C ASP A 466 7.79 4.91 -27.78
N ASN A 467 6.65 4.22 -27.83
CA ASN A 467 5.57 4.46 -26.89
C ASN A 467 5.92 4.05 -25.45
N LEU A 468 6.58 2.92 -25.25
CA LEU A 468 7.04 2.53 -23.92
C LEU A 468 8.08 3.48 -23.33
N LYS A 469 8.92 4.11 -24.15
CA LYS A 469 9.86 5.16 -23.70
C LYS A 469 9.13 6.41 -23.23
N GLU A 470 8.13 6.87 -23.98
CA GLU A 470 7.32 8.02 -23.58
C GLU A 470 6.55 7.72 -22.28
N GLU A 471 5.94 6.55 -22.18
CA GLU A 471 5.28 6.09 -20.96
C GLU A 471 6.23 6.11 -19.76
N ARG A 472 7.42 5.51 -19.91
CA ARG A 472 8.46 5.50 -18.88
C ARG A 472 8.89 6.91 -18.47
N GLU A 473 9.03 7.84 -19.43
CA GLU A 473 9.42 9.22 -19.14
C GLU A 473 8.35 9.97 -18.34
N ILE A 474 7.07 9.77 -18.68
CA ILE A 474 5.95 10.34 -17.93
C ILE A 474 5.93 9.79 -16.50
N MET A 475 6.09 8.48 -16.34
CA MET A 475 6.15 7.84 -15.02
C MET A 475 7.32 8.36 -14.20
N PHE A 476 8.49 8.50 -14.80
CA PHE A 476 9.68 9.02 -14.13
C PHE A 476 9.50 10.46 -13.65
N LYS A 477 8.94 11.34 -14.50
CA LYS A 477 8.63 12.75 -14.14
C LYS A 477 7.66 12.85 -12.95
N ASN A 478 6.70 11.93 -12.88
CA ASN A 478 5.71 11.89 -11.82
C ASN A 478 6.13 11.06 -10.59
N GLN A 479 7.37 10.55 -10.58
CA GLN A 479 7.92 9.67 -9.54
C GLN A 479 7.04 8.42 -9.27
N SER A 480 6.25 8.01 -10.26
CA SER A 480 5.50 6.76 -10.23
C SER A 480 6.42 5.62 -10.62
N VAL A 481 6.33 4.51 -9.91
CA VAL A 481 7.08 3.29 -10.23
C VAL A 481 6.14 2.08 -10.37
N GLU A 482 4.84 2.34 -10.31
CA GLU A 482 3.85 1.32 -10.67
C GLU A 482 4.19 0.79 -12.05
N ASP A 483 3.97 -0.24 -12.52
CA ASP A 483 4.20 -0.80 -13.87
C ASP A 483 5.64 -0.63 -14.45
N ALA A 484 6.59 0.00 -13.74
CA ALA A 484 7.96 0.17 -14.23
C ALA A 484 8.61 -1.17 -14.59
N ASN A 485 8.32 -2.23 -13.84
CA ASN A 485 8.83 -3.57 -14.15
C ASN A 485 8.28 -4.11 -15.47
N ASP A 486 6.98 -3.91 -15.72
CA ASP A 486 6.32 -4.32 -16.96
C ASP A 486 6.93 -3.58 -18.18
N ILE A 487 7.07 -2.26 -18.08
CA ILE A 487 7.67 -1.42 -19.11
C ILE A 487 9.09 -1.87 -19.44
N GLU A 488 9.94 -2.10 -18.43
CA GLU A 488 11.32 -2.49 -18.67
C GLU A 488 11.42 -3.90 -19.30
N ILE A 489 10.56 -4.83 -18.92
CA ILE A 489 10.50 -6.17 -19.52
C ILE A 489 10.05 -6.08 -20.98
N ARG A 490 9.00 -5.30 -21.28
CA ARG A 490 8.48 -5.12 -22.64
C ARG A 490 9.44 -4.36 -23.54
N LEU A 491 10.15 -3.37 -23.01
CA LEU A 491 11.26 -2.73 -23.73
C LEU A 491 12.37 -3.75 -24.05
N GLY A 492 12.73 -4.61 -23.09
CA GLY A 492 13.67 -5.69 -23.30
C GLY A 492 13.24 -6.64 -24.42
N GLU A 493 11.96 -7.03 -24.45
CA GLU A 493 11.39 -7.85 -25.52
C GLU A 493 11.38 -7.14 -26.86
N GLY A 494 10.89 -5.91 -26.91
CA GLY A 494 10.82 -5.11 -28.14
C GLY A 494 12.19 -4.92 -28.78
N TYR A 495 13.20 -4.56 -28.00
CA TYR A 495 14.56 -4.46 -28.49
C TYR A 495 15.15 -5.79 -28.93
N PHE A 496 14.84 -6.88 -28.24
CA PHE A 496 15.30 -8.20 -28.66
C PHE A 496 14.65 -8.65 -29.97
N LYS A 497 13.35 -8.42 -30.16
CA LYS A 497 12.66 -8.69 -31.42
C LYS A 497 13.22 -7.84 -32.57
N TYR A 498 13.52 -6.58 -32.29
CA TYR A 498 14.15 -5.68 -33.28
C TYR A 498 15.57 -6.10 -33.63
N PHE A 499 16.34 -6.65 -32.68
CA PHE A 499 17.60 -7.33 -32.94
C PHE A 499 17.41 -8.55 -33.85
N GLN A 500 16.43 -9.40 -33.62
CA GLN A 500 16.17 -10.57 -34.46
C GLN A 500 15.86 -10.19 -35.91
N GLU A 501 15.20 -9.07 -36.16
CA GLU A 501 14.89 -8.58 -37.50
C GLU A 501 16.10 -7.93 -38.20
N THR A 502 16.86 -7.11 -37.47
CA THR A 502 17.92 -6.26 -38.03
C THR A 502 19.30 -6.86 -37.97
N GLY A 503 19.55 -7.76 -37.03
CA GLY A 503 20.87 -8.30 -36.69
C GLY A 503 21.80 -7.28 -35.99
N ASN A 504 21.30 -6.09 -35.62
CA ASN A 504 22.13 -5.06 -34.99
C ASN A 504 22.35 -5.36 -33.51
N LEU A 505 23.57 -5.62 -33.09
CA LEU A 505 23.99 -5.94 -31.73
C LEU A 505 23.70 -4.83 -30.72
N GLU A 506 23.57 -3.59 -31.16
CA GLU A 506 23.19 -2.48 -30.28
C GLU A 506 21.80 -2.73 -29.64
N TYR A 507 20.84 -3.21 -30.42
CA TYR A 507 19.51 -3.54 -29.89
C TYR A 507 19.56 -4.71 -28.90
N LEU A 508 20.45 -5.68 -29.10
CA LEU A 508 20.66 -6.74 -28.12
C LEU A 508 21.19 -6.20 -26.78
N ASN A 509 22.12 -5.23 -26.85
CA ASN A 509 22.62 -4.56 -25.64
C ASN A 509 21.52 -3.77 -24.92
N HIS A 510 20.67 -3.05 -25.68
CA HIS A 510 19.50 -2.39 -25.10
C HIS A 510 18.55 -3.37 -24.41
N ALA A 511 18.27 -4.51 -25.02
CA ALA A 511 17.45 -5.55 -24.44
C ALA A 511 18.00 -6.00 -23.06
N TYR A 512 19.30 -6.28 -22.97
CA TYR A 512 19.92 -6.66 -21.70
C TYR A 512 19.86 -5.54 -20.64
N ASN A 513 20.08 -4.30 -21.04
CA ASN A 513 20.02 -3.15 -20.13
C ASN A 513 18.64 -2.98 -19.51
N HIS A 514 17.57 -3.12 -20.30
CA HIS A 514 16.21 -3.03 -19.81
C HIS A 514 15.87 -4.20 -18.87
N LEU A 515 16.29 -5.42 -19.19
CA LEU A 515 16.12 -6.55 -18.28
C LEU A 515 16.93 -6.41 -16.97
N ASP A 516 18.06 -5.70 -17.00
CA ASP A 516 18.81 -5.38 -15.78
C ASP A 516 18.10 -4.31 -14.93
N LEU A 517 17.40 -3.37 -15.56
CA LEU A 517 16.53 -2.44 -14.83
C LEU A 517 15.36 -3.18 -14.16
N ALA A 518 14.70 -4.07 -14.90
CA ALA A 518 13.65 -4.93 -14.34
C ALA A 518 14.18 -5.80 -13.17
N LYS A 519 15.40 -6.36 -13.34
CA LYS A 519 16.09 -7.11 -12.25
C LYS A 519 16.30 -6.23 -11.01
N THR A 520 16.64 -4.96 -11.18
CA THR A 520 16.79 -4.02 -10.07
C THR A 520 15.47 -3.85 -9.32
N ILE A 521 14.37 -3.68 -10.03
CA ILE A 521 13.02 -3.57 -9.43
C ILE A 521 12.66 -4.85 -8.66
N ALA A 522 12.94 -6.02 -9.24
CA ALA A 522 12.67 -7.29 -8.57
C ALA A 522 13.45 -7.45 -7.25
N ILE A 523 14.70 -6.97 -7.21
CA ILE A 523 15.53 -6.97 -5.99
C ILE A 523 14.96 -6.01 -4.96
N GLU A 524 14.61 -4.80 -5.36
CA GLU A 524 14.03 -3.81 -4.48
C GLU A 524 12.73 -4.30 -3.83
N ASN A 525 11.90 -5.00 -4.62
CA ASN A 525 10.62 -5.54 -4.16
C ASN A 525 10.78 -6.87 -3.43
N GLN A 526 12.01 -7.40 -3.32
CA GLN A 526 12.29 -8.73 -2.77
C GLN A 526 11.51 -9.85 -3.48
N SER A 527 11.17 -9.63 -4.77
CA SER A 527 10.48 -10.63 -5.60
C SER A 527 11.49 -11.62 -6.17
N TYR A 528 11.93 -12.57 -5.34
CA TYR A 528 12.93 -13.56 -5.73
C TYR A 528 12.47 -14.49 -6.86
N LEU A 529 11.16 -14.70 -6.98
CA LEU A 529 10.57 -15.43 -8.10
C LEU A 529 10.79 -14.70 -9.43
N ASP A 530 10.51 -13.40 -9.48
CA ASP A 530 10.69 -12.60 -10.69
C ASP A 530 12.18 -12.38 -10.97
N LEU A 531 13.00 -12.17 -9.94
CA LEU A 531 14.45 -12.13 -10.08
C LEU A 531 14.99 -13.39 -10.77
N CYS A 532 14.57 -14.58 -10.31
CA CYS A 532 14.99 -15.86 -10.89
C CYS A 532 14.53 -16.00 -12.35
N ARG A 533 13.29 -15.60 -12.66
CA ARG A 533 12.74 -15.61 -14.02
C ARG A 533 13.44 -14.65 -14.97
N LEU A 534 13.76 -13.44 -14.51
CA LEU A 534 14.51 -12.45 -15.32
C LEU A 534 15.90 -12.95 -15.67
N VAL A 535 16.61 -13.56 -14.73
CA VAL A 535 17.94 -14.14 -15.01
C VAL A 535 17.82 -15.32 -15.96
N LEU A 536 16.80 -16.17 -15.79
CA LEU A 536 16.53 -17.27 -16.73
C LEU A 536 16.21 -16.75 -18.14
N LEU A 537 15.42 -15.66 -18.24
CA LEU A 537 15.10 -15.01 -19.50
C LEU A 537 16.37 -14.49 -20.19
N LYS A 538 17.27 -13.83 -19.45
CA LYS A 538 18.58 -13.40 -20.01
C LYS A 538 19.38 -14.58 -20.53
N GLY A 539 19.34 -15.72 -19.86
CA GLY A 539 19.97 -16.96 -20.33
C GLY A 539 19.38 -17.47 -21.65
N LEU A 540 18.07 -17.43 -21.80
CA LEU A 540 17.38 -17.80 -23.03
C LEU A 540 17.69 -16.83 -24.18
N LEU A 541 17.71 -15.53 -23.91
CA LEU A 541 18.12 -14.51 -24.88
C LEU A 541 19.55 -14.74 -25.38
N ALA A 542 20.48 -15.04 -24.47
CA ALA A 542 21.87 -15.36 -24.83
C ALA A 542 21.96 -16.64 -25.68
N ALA A 543 21.17 -17.66 -25.35
CA ALA A 543 21.14 -18.89 -26.13
C ALA A 543 20.62 -18.64 -27.56
N GLU A 544 19.54 -17.89 -27.71
CA GLU A 544 18.97 -17.50 -29.01
C GLU A 544 19.94 -16.64 -29.83
N SER A 545 20.69 -15.76 -29.16
CA SER A 545 21.71 -14.93 -29.78
C SER A 545 23.01 -15.68 -30.13
N LYS A 546 23.01 -17.02 -29.98
CA LYS A 546 24.18 -17.88 -30.24
C LYS A 546 25.39 -17.57 -29.34
N LEU A 547 25.12 -17.18 -28.10
CA LEU A 547 26.12 -16.91 -27.06
C LEU A 547 26.09 -17.97 -25.95
N PRO A 548 26.47 -19.24 -26.21
CA PRO A 548 26.26 -20.37 -25.31
C PRO A 548 27.01 -20.23 -23.97
N THR A 549 28.19 -19.63 -23.99
CA THR A 549 28.97 -19.39 -22.77
C THR A 549 28.22 -18.44 -21.81
N GLN A 550 27.64 -17.38 -22.36
CA GLN A 550 26.89 -16.40 -21.61
C GLN A 550 25.55 -16.97 -21.14
N ALA A 551 24.86 -17.74 -21.99
CA ALA A 551 23.64 -18.46 -21.61
C ALA A 551 23.87 -19.36 -20.39
N LYS A 552 24.99 -20.11 -20.40
CA LYS A 552 25.36 -20.98 -19.28
C LYS A 552 25.56 -20.20 -17.98
N ILE A 553 26.24 -19.06 -18.01
CA ILE A 553 26.45 -18.20 -16.83
C ILE A 553 25.12 -17.76 -16.23
N TYR A 554 24.19 -17.28 -17.06
CA TYR A 554 22.88 -16.83 -16.60
C TYR A 554 22.02 -18.01 -16.07
N PHE A 555 22.04 -19.18 -16.69
CA PHE A 555 21.31 -20.34 -16.19
C PHE A 555 21.88 -20.82 -14.84
N GLU A 556 23.20 -20.80 -14.65
CA GLU A 556 23.83 -21.14 -13.38
C GLU A 556 23.50 -20.09 -12.28
N GLU A 557 23.41 -18.80 -12.63
CA GLU A 557 22.95 -17.74 -11.72
C GLU A 557 21.48 -17.96 -11.32
N ALA A 558 20.60 -18.20 -12.30
CA ALA A 558 19.19 -18.49 -12.06
C ALA A 558 19.01 -19.73 -11.16
N LEU A 559 19.78 -20.80 -11.42
CA LEU A 559 19.74 -22.03 -10.62
C LEU A 559 20.17 -21.78 -9.17
N ARG A 560 21.18 -20.95 -8.97
CA ARG A 560 21.64 -20.57 -7.62
C ARG A 560 20.55 -19.81 -6.88
N THR A 561 19.92 -18.83 -7.53
CA THR A 561 18.79 -18.09 -6.98
C THR A 561 17.60 -19.00 -6.66
N ALA A 562 17.25 -19.92 -7.56
CA ALA A 562 16.16 -20.86 -7.34
C ALA A 562 16.39 -21.76 -6.10
N LYS A 563 17.63 -22.24 -5.90
CA LYS A 563 18.02 -23.05 -4.74
C LYS A 563 18.02 -22.24 -3.44
N GLU A 564 18.57 -21.03 -3.46
CA GLU A 564 18.64 -20.15 -2.30
C GLU A 564 17.25 -19.82 -1.73
N TYR A 565 16.27 -19.63 -2.62
CA TYR A 565 14.90 -19.25 -2.25
C TYR A 565 13.88 -20.41 -2.35
N ASN A 566 14.34 -21.67 -2.44
CA ASN A 566 13.50 -22.88 -2.49
C ASN A 566 12.43 -22.90 -3.60
N LEU A 567 12.74 -22.38 -4.78
CA LEU A 567 11.86 -22.31 -5.94
C LEU A 567 11.91 -23.62 -6.76
N SER A 568 11.44 -24.73 -6.20
CA SER A 568 11.62 -26.10 -6.74
C SER A 568 11.08 -26.28 -8.18
N GLY A 569 9.98 -25.60 -8.53
CA GLY A 569 9.43 -25.65 -9.90
C GLY A 569 10.38 -25.02 -10.93
N LEU A 570 10.97 -23.86 -10.61
CA LEU A 570 11.94 -23.18 -11.46
C LEU A 570 13.28 -23.93 -11.48
N GLU A 571 13.71 -24.50 -10.37
CA GLU A 571 14.94 -25.31 -10.33
C GLU A 571 14.89 -26.44 -11.35
N LYS A 572 13.77 -27.15 -11.46
CA LYS A 572 13.56 -28.18 -12.47
C LYS A 572 13.61 -27.62 -13.89
N GLU A 573 12.88 -26.55 -14.15
CA GLU A 573 12.84 -25.88 -15.47
C GLU A 573 14.23 -25.41 -15.91
N ILE A 574 15.02 -24.80 -15.01
CA ILE A 574 16.37 -24.32 -15.30
C ILE A 574 17.32 -25.48 -15.61
N ASN A 575 17.27 -26.57 -14.84
CA ASN A 575 18.09 -27.74 -15.11
C ASN A 575 17.79 -28.37 -16.48
N GLU A 576 16.52 -28.44 -16.89
CA GLU A 576 16.11 -28.82 -18.23
C GLU A 576 16.74 -27.94 -19.31
N LYS A 577 16.80 -26.60 -19.11
CA LYS A 577 17.43 -25.67 -20.06
C LYS A 577 18.94 -25.83 -20.13
N ILE A 578 19.61 -26.06 -18.99
CA ILE A 578 21.06 -26.35 -18.96
C ILE A 578 21.37 -27.65 -19.74
N GLU A 579 20.55 -28.67 -19.57
CA GLU A 579 20.71 -29.95 -20.29
C GLU A 579 20.49 -29.75 -21.80
N MET A 580 19.46 -28.98 -22.21
CA MET A 580 19.20 -28.64 -23.61
C MET A 580 20.35 -27.82 -24.23
N LEU A 581 20.95 -26.89 -23.46
CA LEU A 581 22.15 -26.17 -23.90
C LEU A 581 23.33 -27.07 -24.15
N ASN A 582 23.59 -28.02 -23.20
CA ASN A 582 24.70 -28.94 -23.30
C ASN A 582 24.55 -29.97 -24.44
N THR A 583 23.32 -30.32 -24.82
CA THR A 583 23.00 -31.26 -25.89
C THR A 583 22.84 -30.61 -27.26
N GLY A 584 22.96 -29.29 -27.34
CA GLY A 584 22.81 -28.53 -28.61
C GLY A 584 21.40 -28.50 -29.18
N ILE A 585 20.38 -28.93 -28.44
CA ILE A 585 18.96 -29.02 -28.87
C ILE A 585 18.24 -27.68 -28.81
N ILE A 586 18.83 -26.66 -28.21
CA ILE A 586 18.17 -25.34 -27.94
C ILE A 586 17.66 -24.65 -29.23
N GLU A 587 18.28 -24.88 -30.37
CA GLU A 587 18.01 -24.08 -31.59
C GLU A 587 16.58 -24.15 -32.16
N LYS A 588 15.72 -25.09 -31.76
CA LYS A 588 14.37 -25.26 -32.37
C LYS A 588 13.18 -24.92 -31.50
N SER A 589 13.33 -24.65 -30.21
CA SER A 589 12.20 -24.43 -29.29
C SER A 589 12.25 -23.11 -28.52
N VAL A 590 13.29 -22.32 -28.67
CA VAL A 590 13.57 -21.16 -27.79
C VAL A 590 12.59 -20.02 -28.02
N ASP A 591 12.18 -19.73 -29.26
CA ASP A 591 11.28 -18.59 -29.53
C ASP A 591 9.91 -18.73 -28.83
N SER A 592 9.31 -19.93 -28.87
CA SER A 592 8.05 -20.20 -28.15
C SER A 592 8.21 -20.20 -26.62
N VAL A 593 9.41 -20.54 -26.12
CA VAL A 593 9.73 -20.48 -24.68
C VAL A 593 9.95 -19.03 -24.26
N LEU A 594 10.70 -18.25 -25.04
CA LEU A 594 10.92 -16.83 -24.80
C LEU A 594 9.59 -16.08 -24.73
N ARG A 595 8.73 -16.25 -25.74
CA ARG A 595 7.40 -15.63 -25.77
C ARG A 595 6.59 -15.95 -24.50
N ARG A 596 6.57 -17.22 -24.05
CA ARG A 596 5.91 -17.63 -22.78
C ARG A 596 6.57 -17.01 -21.55
N MET A 597 7.88 -16.88 -21.51
CA MET A 597 8.60 -16.26 -20.40
C MET A 597 8.32 -14.76 -20.29
N PHE A 598 8.39 -14.04 -21.41
CA PHE A 598 8.00 -12.63 -21.45
C PHE A 598 6.55 -12.48 -21.00
N GLN A 599 5.62 -13.26 -21.54
CA GLN A 599 4.22 -13.25 -21.15
C GLN A 599 3.97 -13.56 -19.67
N ARG A 600 4.80 -14.39 -19.03
CA ARG A 600 4.71 -14.69 -17.59
C ARG A 600 5.20 -13.54 -16.71
N LEU A 601 6.11 -12.73 -17.21
CA LEU A 601 6.69 -11.59 -16.48
C LEU A 601 5.91 -10.29 -16.73
N THR A 602 5.40 -10.10 -17.95
CA THR A 602 4.65 -8.90 -18.34
C THR A 602 3.21 -8.96 -17.84
N PHE A 603 2.60 -7.79 -17.74
CA PHE A 603 1.22 -7.58 -17.28
C PHE A 603 0.92 -8.11 -15.87
N ARG A 604 1.93 -8.39 -15.06
CA ARG A 604 1.74 -8.49 -13.62
C ARG A 604 1.59 -7.07 -13.09
N LYS A 605 0.45 -6.77 -12.48
CA LYS A 605 0.35 -5.58 -11.63
C LYS A 605 1.49 -5.69 -10.61
N SER A 606 2.38 -4.69 -10.58
CA SER A 606 3.52 -4.74 -9.66
C SER A 606 2.99 -4.94 -8.26
N GLU A 607 3.44 -6.01 -7.62
CA GLU A 607 3.17 -6.18 -6.21
C GLU A 607 3.94 -5.08 -5.49
N ASP A 608 3.18 -4.12 -4.97
CA ASP A 608 3.58 -3.18 -3.94
C ASP A 608 4.87 -2.40 -4.18
N THR A 609 4.67 -1.24 -4.77
CA THR A 609 5.63 -0.16 -4.65
C THR A 609 5.67 0.29 -3.18
N LYS A 610 6.60 -0.27 -2.41
CA LYS A 610 7.03 0.40 -1.17
C LYS A 610 7.34 1.83 -1.56
N ALA A 611 6.74 2.81 -0.88
CA ALA A 611 7.09 4.21 -1.07
C ALA A 611 8.60 4.33 -0.87
N LYS A 612 9.32 4.47 -1.97
CA LYS A 612 10.76 4.31 -1.96
C LYS A 612 11.36 5.65 -1.57
N LYS A 613 12.05 5.66 -0.45
CA LYS A 613 12.99 6.73 -0.17
C LYS A 613 14.03 6.67 -1.27
N LYS A 614 14.11 7.74 -2.09
CA LYS A 614 15.13 7.84 -3.15
C LYS A 614 16.49 7.57 -2.53
N SER A 615 17.26 6.66 -3.10
CA SER A 615 18.61 6.35 -2.64
C SER A 615 19.49 7.57 -2.54
N VAL A 616 20.31 7.62 -1.53
CA VAL A 616 21.33 8.64 -1.39
C VAL A 616 22.59 8.13 -2.07
N ILE A 617 23.02 8.79 -3.14
CA ILE A 617 24.31 8.54 -3.76
C ILE A 617 25.37 9.26 -2.90
N TYR A 618 26.27 8.51 -2.30
CA TYR A 618 27.34 9.04 -1.45
C TYR A 618 28.52 9.56 -2.25
N SER A 619 28.95 8.81 -3.25
CA SER A 619 30.05 9.15 -4.11
C SER A 619 29.88 8.52 -5.51
N MET A 620 30.48 9.15 -6.49
CA MET A 620 30.50 8.66 -7.87
C MET A 620 31.92 8.72 -8.38
N PHE A 621 32.27 7.68 -9.14
CA PHE A 621 33.49 7.64 -9.96
C PHE A 621 33.05 7.60 -11.40
N ILE A 622 33.59 8.51 -12.21
CA ILE A 622 33.32 8.59 -13.63
C ILE A 622 34.66 8.62 -14.35
N GLY A 623 34.86 7.76 -15.31
CA GLY A 623 36.10 7.70 -16.10
C GLY A 623 35.86 7.30 -17.54
N THR A 624 36.81 7.58 -18.40
CA THR A 624 36.81 7.08 -19.77
C THR A 624 37.18 5.60 -19.79
N GLN A 625 36.71 4.86 -20.80
CA GLN A 625 37.02 3.43 -20.93
C GLN A 625 38.49 3.15 -21.10
N ASP A 626 39.23 4.05 -21.75
CA ASP A 626 40.68 4.00 -21.96
C ASP A 626 41.51 4.48 -20.75
N SER A 627 40.86 4.93 -19.68
CA SER A 627 41.47 5.52 -18.47
C SER A 627 42.28 6.79 -18.75
N ALA A 628 42.01 7.48 -19.84
CA ALA A 628 42.69 8.73 -20.18
C ALA A 628 42.22 9.90 -19.27
N TRP A 629 41.04 9.78 -18.70
CA TRP A 629 40.48 10.76 -17.78
C TRP A 629 39.61 10.06 -16.73
N GLU A 630 39.71 10.49 -15.46
CA GLU A 630 38.96 9.95 -14.33
C GLU A 630 38.65 11.06 -13.33
N ILE A 631 37.47 11.04 -12.73
CA ILE A 631 37.06 11.95 -11.66
C ILE A 631 36.34 11.20 -10.53
N LEU A 632 36.72 11.48 -9.30
CA LEU A 632 36.04 11.01 -8.11
C LEU A 632 35.23 12.16 -7.48
N LEU A 633 33.95 11.98 -7.31
CA LEU A 633 33.01 12.98 -6.83
C LEU A 633 32.35 12.52 -5.53
N ARG A 634 32.10 13.48 -4.63
CA ARG A 634 31.44 13.27 -3.36
C ARG A 634 30.18 14.12 -3.25
N ASN A 635 29.11 13.53 -2.71
CA ASN A 635 27.88 14.25 -2.42
C ASN A 635 28.03 15.11 -1.13
N GLU A 636 27.86 16.41 -1.23
CA GLU A 636 28.00 17.35 -0.12
C GLU A 636 26.97 17.13 1.00
N LYS A 637 25.81 16.57 0.68
CA LYS A 637 24.74 16.27 1.64
C LYS A 637 24.92 14.96 2.41
N SER A 638 25.84 14.10 1.99
CA SER A 638 26.08 12.81 2.63
C SER A 638 26.95 12.96 3.90
N GLY A 639 26.40 13.50 4.98
CA GLY A 639 27.14 13.86 6.20
C GLY A 639 27.81 12.73 6.98
N SER A 640 27.65 11.45 6.61
CA SER A 640 28.09 10.29 7.39
C SER A 640 29.36 9.58 6.90
N LEU A 641 29.80 9.83 5.67
CA LEU A 641 31.03 9.25 5.12
C LEU A 641 32.14 10.32 5.02
N LYS A 642 32.50 10.90 6.18
CA LYS A 642 33.60 11.87 6.27
C LYS A 642 35.00 11.25 6.23
N ASP A 643 35.10 9.92 6.16
CA ASP A 643 36.38 9.25 6.26
C ASP A 643 37.00 9.06 4.86
N PRO A 644 38.10 9.76 4.54
CA PRO A 644 38.84 9.61 3.27
C PRO A 644 39.24 8.15 2.98
N ILE A 645 39.42 7.33 4.02
CA ILE A 645 39.80 5.91 3.89
C ILE A 645 38.77 5.12 3.10
N TYR A 646 37.47 5.45 3.21
CA TYR A 646 36.43 4.76 2.43
C TYR A 646 36.47 5.12 0.94
N LEU A 647 36.82 6.37 0.62
CA LEU A 647 36.91 6.83 -0.76
C LEU A 647 38.16 6.28 -1.46
N VAL A 648 39.29 6.23 -0.75
CA VAL A 648 40.52 5.60 -1.23
C VAL A 648 40.33 4.09 -1.38
N GLY A 649 39.69 3.44 -0.40
CA GLY A 649 39.34 2.02 -0.50
C GLY A 649 38.38 1.70 -1.65
N PHE A 650 37.49 2.63 -2.00
CA PHE A 650 36.59 2.52 -3.16
C PHE A 650 37.37 2.65 -4.48
N HIS A 651 38.30 3.57 -4.56
CA HIS A 651 39.20 3.73 -5.75
C HIS A 651 40.14 2.52 -5.93
N ASP A 652 40.69 2.01 -4.82
CA ASP A 652 41.53 0.80 -4.86
C ASP A 652 40.72 -0.45 -5.23
N LEU A 653 39.51 -0.57 -4.69
CA LEU A 653 38.55 -1.62 -5.07
C LEU A 653 38.23 -1.53 -6.56
N TRP A 654 38.00 -0.33 -7.07
CA TRP A 654 37.79 -0.03 -8.46
C TRP A 654 38.94 -0.54 -9.35
N ASN A 655 40.17 -0.13 -9.09
CA ASN A 655 41.34 -0.50 -9.88
C ASN A 655 41.59 -2.02 -9.91
N ASN A 656 41.24 -2.70 -8.82
CA ASN A 656 41.40 -4.17 -8.70
C ASN A 656 40.25 -4.97 -9.33
N ILE A 657 39.04 -4.45 -9.33
CA ILE A 657 37.83 -5.18 -9.76
C ILE A 657 37.42 -4.85 -11.20
N ARG A 658 37.78 -3.67 -11.69
CA ARG A 658 37.38 -3.13 -13.01
C ARG A 658 37.46 -4.16 -14.14
N LYS A 659 38.61 -4.79 -14.34
CA LYS A 659 38.82 -5.76 -15.44
C LYS A 659 37.95 -7.02 -15.28
N THR A 660 37.76 -7.49 -14.04
CA THR A 660 37.03 -8.71 -13.76
C THR A 660 35.53 -8.47 -13.90
N MET A 661 35.02 -7.34 -13.44
CA MET A 661 33.58 -7.03 -13.46
C MET A 661 33.10 -6.67 -14.88
N ILE A 662 33.89 -5.96 -15.67
CA ILE A 662 33.57 -5.68 -17.08
C ILE A 662 33.49 -6.99 -17.86
N GLN A 663 34.43 -7.89 -17.66
CA GLN A 663 34.42 -9.21 -18.32
C GLN A 663 33.24 -10.09 -17.90
N GLN A 664 32.74 -9.91 -16.69
CA GLN A 664 31.61 -10.68 -16.13
C GLN A 664 30.26 -9.97 -16.26
N GLN A 665 30.20 -8.78 -16.86
CA GLN A 665 28.98 -7.96 -17.01
C GLN A 665 28.22 -7.74 -15.68
N VAL A 666 28.96 -7.52 -14.59
CA VAL A 666 28.37 -7.23 -13.29
C VAL A 666 27.98 -5.75 -13.27
N ASN A 667 26.69 -5.46 -13.14
CA ASN A 667 26.15 -4.10 -13.15
C ASN A 667 25.95 -3.51 -11.75
N TYR A 668 26.01 -4.33 -10.70
CA TYR A 668 25.97 -3.90 -9.29
C TYR A 668 26.51 -4.98 -8.37
N PHE A 669 26.89 -4.57 -7.17
CA PHE A 669 27.12 -5.49 -6.03
C PHE A 669 26.80 -4.79 -4.72
N THR A 670 26.34 -5.57 -3.74
CA THR A 670 26.05 -5.07 -2.40
C THR A 670 27.31 -5.08 -1.53
N VAL A 671 27.47 -4.04 -0.74
CA VAL A 671 28.52 -3.90 0.28
C VAL A 671 27.88 -3.81 1.66
N ARG A 672 28.64 -4.02 2.72
CA ARG A 672 28.16 -4.08 4.11
C ARG A 672 27.26 -2.92 4.55
N ARG A 673 27.29 -1.76 3.86
CA ARG A 673 26.52 -0.55 4.17
C ARG A 673 25.99 0.16 2.91
N GLY A 674 25.60 -0.61 1.89
CA GLY A 674 25.05 0.00 0.68
C GLY A 674 25.20 -0.88 -0.56
N ALA A 675 25.11 -0.28 -1.71
CA ALA A 675 25.28 -0.91 -3.00
C ALA A 675 26.23 -0.08 -3.88
N VAL A 676 27.00 -0.75 -4.72
CA VAL A 676 27.77 -0.12 -5.78
C VAL A 676 27.08 -0.41 -7.10
N LEU A 677 26.64 0.64 -7.76
CA LEU A 677 26.06 0.58 -9.09
C LEU A 677 27.13 0.84 -10.13
N ILE A 678 27.10 0.07 -11.21
CA ILE A 678 28.06 0.15 -12.31
C ILE A 678 27.28 0.34 -13.59
N GLU A 679 27.53 1.42 -14.30
CA GLU A 679 26.94 1.68 -15.61
C GLU A 679 28.04 2.01 -16.62
N ASN A 680 27.90 1.45 -17.82
CA ASN A 680 28.86 1.60 -18.90
C ASN A 680 28.17 2.18 -20.14
N SER A 681 28.80 3.13 -20.80
CA SER A 681 28.45 3.59 -22.13
C SER A 681 29.57 3.30 -23.14
N ALA A 682 29.45 3.75 -24.37
CA ALA A 682 30.49 3.53 -25.40
C ALA A 682 31.85 4.08 -24.95
N HIS A 683 31.87 5.21 -24.26
CA HIS A 683 33.11 5.94 -23.92
C HIS A 683 33.33 6.12 -22.44
N PHE A 684 32.29 6.04 -21.60
CA PHE A 684 32.35 6.28 -20.16
C PHE A 684 32.02 5.08 -19.35
N GLN A 685 32.57 5.04 -18.14
CA GLN A 685 32.23 4.13 -17.08
C GLN A 685 31.86 4.94 -15.85
N LEU A 686 30.77 4.59 -15.21
CA LEU A 686 30.27 5.27 -14.04
C LEU A 686 30.05 4.26 -12.91
N PHE A 687 30.56 4.59 -11.72
CA PHE A 687 30.36 3.85 -10.48
C PHE A 687 29.72 4.77 -9.49
N ALA A 688 28.62 4.33 -8.88
CA ALA A 688 27.95 5.08 -7.84
C ALA A 688 27.84 4.23 -6.57
N LEU A 689 28.34 4.75 -5.47
CA LEU A 689 28.13 4.19 -4.13
C LEU A 689 26.84 4.77 -3.56
N CYS A 690 25.85 3.93 -3.32
CA CYS A 690 24.52 4.28 -2.83
C CYS A 690 24.25 3.62 -1.47
N ASP A 691 23.32 4.15 -0.68
CA ASP A 691 22.85 3.51 0.55
C ASP A 691 22.07 2.21 0.25
N GLN A 692 21.36 2.16 -0.86
CA GLN A 692 20.65 0.98 -1.34
C GLN A 692 20.59 1.00 -2.89
N LEU A 693 20.27 -0.11 -3.49
CA LEU A 693 19.99 -0.20 -4.91
C LEU A 693 18.51 0.16 -5.13
N ASP A 694 18.22 1.14 -5.98
CA ASP A 694 16.86 1.46 -6.40
C ASP A 694 16.76 1.81 -7.89
N TYR A 695 15.59 1.52 -8.45
CA TYR A 695 15.29 1.68 -9.87
C TYR A 695 15.41 3.15 -10.32
N LEU A 696 14.83 4.10 -9.57
CA LEU A 696 14.83 5.51 -9.94
C LEU A 696 16.26 6.10 -9.97
N THR A 697 17.09 5.74 -8.99
CA THR A 697 18.49 6.14 -8.95
C THR A 697 19.25 5.55 -10.14
N ARG A 698 19.06 4.25 -10.42
CA ARG A 698 19.69 3.59 -11.55
C ARG A 698 19.25 4.21 -12.89
N LEU A 699 17.96 4.42 -13.10
CA LEU A 699 17.44 5.06 -14.30
C LEU A 699 17.96 6.49 -14.46
N THR A 700 18.07 7.26 -13.36
CA THR A 700 18.65 8.61 -13.39
C THR A 700 20.10 8.57 -13.87
N ILE A 701 20.91 7.61 -13.40
CA ILE A 701 22.30 7.45 -13.81
C ILE A 701 22.39 7.03 -15.28
N GLN A 702 21.55 6.09 -15.73
CA GLN A 702 21.52 5.68 -17.14
C GLN A 702 21.12 6.81 -18.09
N ASN A 703 20.17 7.66 -17.69
CA ASN A 703 19.77 8.83 -18.47
C ASN A 703 20.86 9.92 -18.55
N LEU A 704 21.84 9.92 -17.63
CA LEU A 704 22.99 10.83 -17.67
C LEU A 704 24.07 10.39 -18.66
N LEU A 705 24.20 9.10 -18.93
CA LEU A 705 25.26 8.58 -19.79
C LEU A 705 25.23 9.17 -21.21
N PRO A 706 24.11 9.26 -21.94
CA PRO A 706 24.02 9.91 -23.22
C PRO A 706 24.41 11.40 -23.18
N GLU A 707 24.01 12.13 -22.12
CA GLU A 707 24.40 13.54 -21.96
C GLU A 707 25.91 13.71 -21.71
N LEU A 708 26.55 12.72 -21.04
CA LEU A 708 27.99 12.68 -20.87
C LEU A 708 28.71 12.35 -22.22
N GLU A 709 28.12 11.48 -23.01
CA GLU A 709 28.68 11.11 -24.35
C GLU A 709 28.65 12.26 -25.36
N ASP A 710 27.69 13.17 -25.30
CA ASP A 710 27.61 14.38 -26.12
C ASP A 710 28.76 15.37 -25.84
N PHE A 711 29.46 15.21 -24.70
CA PHE A 711 30.67 15.97 -24.44
C PHE A 711 31.80 15.44 -25.32
N SER A 712 31.98 16.04 -26.53
CA SER A 712 32.98 15.60 -27.48
C SER A 712 34.39 15.61 -26.86
N PHE A 713 35.14 14.54 -27.07
CA PHE A 713 36.51 14.29 -26.58
C PHE A 713 37.57 15.34 -26.94
N ARG A 714 37.18 16.47 -27.50
CA ARG A 714 38.09 17.57 -27.88
C ARG A 714 38.28 18.62 -26.79
N HIS A 715 37.67 18.41 -25.59
CA HIS A 715 37.75 19.38 -24.50
C HIS A 715 38.90 19.05 -23.55
N ILE A 716 39.50 20.10 -23.00
CA ILE A 716 40.52 20.03 -21.95
C ILE A 716 39.90 19.32 -20.73
N PRO A 717 40.61 18.44 -19.99
CA PRO A 717 40.08 17.70 -18.83
C PRO A 717 39.35 18.56 -17.80
N GLU A 718 39.83 19.76 -17.52
CA GLU A 718 39.22 20.71 -16.56
C GLU A 718 37.84 21.20 -17.02
N GLU A 719 37.62 21.43 -18.33
CA GLU A 719 36.30 21.84 -18.85
C GLU A 719 35.30 20.68 -18.79
N LEU A 720 35.77 19.46 -18.95
CA LEU A 720 34.96 18.25 -18.84
C LEU A 720 34.51 18.04 -17.39
N GLU A 721 35.39 18.23 -16.40
CA GLU A 721 35.08 18.16 -14.98
C GLU A 721 33.94 19.13 -14.59
N ASP A 722 34.07 20.39 -15.01
CA ASP A 722 33.04 21.43 -14.74
C ASP A 722 31.69 21.11 -15.35
N LYS A 723 31.67 20.55 -16.57
CA LYS A 723 30.44 20.14 -17.25
C LYS A 723 29.78 18.95 -16.55
N VAL A 724 30.56 17.94 -16.18
CA VAL A 724 30.10 16.77 -15.42
C VAL A 724 29.48 17.21 -14.07
N LEU A 725 30.20 18.08 -13.32
CA LEU A 725 29.70 18.61 -12.06
C LEU A 725 28.38 19.39 -12.23
N LYS A 726 28.29 20.23 -13.26
CA LYS A 726 27.05 20.98 -13.54
C LYS A 726 25.87 20.04 -13.87
N LEU A 727 26.15 19.00 -14.69
CA LEU A 727 25.16 18.01 -15.07
C LEU A 727 24.64 17.23 -13.84
N LEU A 728 25.54 16.73 -13.00
CA LEU A 728 25.21 15.99 -11.78
C LEU A 728 24.47 16.88 -10.77
N ASN A 729 24.93 18.12 -10.59
CA ASN A 729 24.31 19.08 -9.67
C ASN A 729 22.90 19.47 -10.10
N LYS A 730 22.62 19.45 -11.39
CA LYS A 730 21.28 19.68 -11.94
C LYS A 730 20.33 18.50 -11.70
N ASN A 731 20.82 17.25 -11.86
CA ASN A 731 19.97 16.07 -12.00
C ASN A 731 19.92 15.19 -10.73
N ILE A 732 21.00 15.13 -9.95
CA ILE A 732 21.13 14.19 -8.82
C ILE A 732 21.26 14.93 -7.48
N GLY A 733 22.13 15.90 -7.36
CA GLY A 733 22.38 16.61 -6.11
C GLY A 733 23.72 17.36 -6.11
N LYS A 734 24.08 17.99 -5.00
CA LYS A 734 25.34 18.74 -4.92
C LYS A 734 26.52 17.80 -4.72
N PHE A 735 27.39 17.76 -5.73
CA PHE A 735 28.65 17.02 -5.70
C PHE A 735 29.84 17.99 -5.78
N SER A 736 30.90 17.59 -5.12
CA SER A 736 32.22 18.24 -5.19
C SER A 736 33.29 17.20 -5.53
N LYS A 737 34.37 17.65 -6.15
CA LYS A 737 35.54 16.82 -6.43
C LYS A 737 36.20 16.41 -5.12
N VAL A 738 36.72 15.19 -5.07
CA VAL A 738 37.60 14.72 -4.01
C VAL A 738 39.02 14.94 -4.48
N GLU A 739 39.77 15.82 -3.79
CA GLU A 739 41.18 16.09 -4.02
C GLU A 739 42.09 14.92 -3.64
#